data_3ce62878ccbf722942f653f2f8d81f9a
#
_entry.id   3ce62878ccbf722942f653f2f8d81f9a
#
_cell.length_a   1.000
_cell.length_b   1.000
_cell.length_c   1.000
_cell.angle_alpha   90.00
_cell.angle_beta   90.00
_cell.angle_gamma   90.00
#
_symmetry.space_group_name_H-M   'P 1'
#
loop_
_entity.id
_entity.type
_entity.pdbx_description
1 polymer ?
#
loop_
_entity_poly.entity_id
_entity_poly.type
_entity_poly.pdbx_seq_one_letter_code
_entity_poly.pdbx_strand_id
1 'polypeptide(L)'
;MLDAKPLHDPLGRELDSNARIETKNTTCYMCACRCGIRVTLRDGDVRYIQGNPDHPLNKGVICAKGASGIMKQYSPARLTKPLRRKPGADRGDAEFEEISWDEAFDIMADRLGQIRETDPKQFALFTGRDQMQALTGLFAKNFGTPNYAAHGGFCSVNMAAGMIYTIGGSFWEFGGPDLDRSKLLIMIGTAEDHHSNPLKIALSKFKRQGGKFISVNPVRTGYSAIADEWVPIKPGTDGALLLALINEIITQGLYDREYLVQYSNAAELVNLDDNSTEQGMFVRFEVPPDEGCFDPQNKLWWDRELNKPISTHTPGADPFLLGEFKLEDGTPVKPAFQLLVDRVKEYTPQWAEGITGIPAETIKRLAHEMGIIARDEKIELPIAWTDTWGNEHESVTGSPVSFHAMRGLAAHSNGFQSIRALSILMSILGTIDVPGGFRHKAPFPRPIPPCPKTPTGPADVQPNTPLNGMPLGWPADPDDLFVDEQGEPVRLDKAFSWEYPLAVHGLMHNAITNAWRQDPYPIDTLLIFMANMAWNSTMNTAEVRTMLNDKDDNGEYKIPFLIVADAFQSEMTAYADLVLPDTTYLERHDCMSMLDRPISEFDGPVDSVRIPVLPPKGDCKPFQEVLIEIGSRLKLPVFVNEDGSRKYRDYPDFVTNFETAPGSGIGFLAGWRGTGGEKFMKGEPNPKQWEMYEKNNCVFHYELPKSYQYMRNWNQGYLEWAQKHSMTRYAEPINLHIYSEILQKFRLAAQGKNPGGRVPPKRLRKRIETYFDPLPFYYQPLEAQLSDLHKYPLNALTQRPMAMYHSWDSQNAWLRQIHTYNFLHVNPKTAQAADIEDGGWMWIESMHGKVRCLCRYSEAVEPGTVWTWNAIGKASGAWGLDPDANESRKGFLLNHVIGEELPPNEAGEHISNSDPVTGQAGWYDVRVRIYKADKNEPEISLPQFDVQKPEPGQDISKKSRWLAYFAGGKKRS
;
A
#
# COMPACT_ATOMS: atom_id res chain seq x y z
N MET A 1 30.20 -31.83 8.27
CA MET A 1 28.94 -32.29 8.88
C MET A 1 29.15 -32.24 10.39
N LEU A 2 28.51 -31.34 11.06
CA LEU A 2 28.46 -31.33 12.52
C LEU A 2 27.48 -32.45 12.89
N ASP A 3 27.96 -33.48 13.55
CA ASP A 3 27.13 -34.50 14.18
C ASP A 3 26.19 -33.79 15.15
N ALA A 4 24.91 -33.60 14.73
CA ALA A 4 23.90 -33.08 15.60
C ALA A 4 23.69 -34.08 16.73
N LYS A 5 24.16 -33.77 17.94
CA LYS A 5 23.78 -34.49 19.16
C LYS A 5 22.26 -34.49 19.24
N PRO A 6 21.62 -35.61 19.62
CA PRO A 6 20.17 -35.62 19.79
C PRO A 6 19.73 -34.49 20.70
N LEU A 7 18.76 -33.71 20.20
CA LEU A 7 18.13 -32.64 20.97
C LEU A 7 17.43 -33.28 22.19
N HIS A 8 17.90 -33.00 23.39
CA HIS A 8 17.19 -33.39 24.59
C HIS A 8 15.92 -32.52 24.72
N ASP A 9 14.80 -33.18 25.06
CA ASP A 9 13.62 -32.51 25.55
C ASP A 9 14.03 -31.55 26.69
N PRO A 10 13.53 -30.27 26.75
CA PRO A 10 13.81 -29.36 27.85
C PRO A 10 13.53 -29.94 29.26
N LEU A 11 12.74 -30.99 29.35
CA LEU A 11 12.45 -31.72 30.58
C LEU A 11 13.41 -32.91 30.82
N GLY A 12 14.48 -33.08 30.03
CA GLY A 12 15.50 -34.11 30.20
C GLY A 12 15.05 -35.52 29.78
N ARG A 13 13.92 -35.65 29.05
CA ARG A 13 13.45 -36.93 28.56
C ARG A 13 14.22 -37.32 27.29
N GLU A 14 14.63 -38.59 27.18
CA GLU A 14 15.18 -39.10 25.92
C GLU A 14 14.14 -39.02 24.83
N LEU A 15 14.53 -38.46 23.66
CA LEU A 15 13.67 -38.45 22.50
C LEU A 15 13.56 -39.86 21.95
N ASP A 16 12.35 -40.29 21.60
CA ASP A 16 12.11 -41.57 20.99
C ASP A 16 12.97 -41.69 19.72
N SER A 17 13.93 -42.62 19.75
CA SER A 17 14.83 -42.90 18.61
C SER A 17 14.09 -43.40 17.36
N ASN A 18 12.85 -43.87 17.49
CA ASN A 18 12.02 -44.37 16.41
C ASN A 18 11.13 -43.28 15.80
N ALA A 19 11.18 -42.03 16.31
CA ALA A 19 10.39 -40.95 15.79
C ALA A 19 10.75 -40.66 14.32
N ARG A 20 9.76 -40.57 13.46
CA ARG A 20 9.94 -40.20 12.06
C ARG A 20 10.23 -38.67 11.97
N ILE A 21 11.44 -38.35 11.55
CA ILE A 21 11.84 -36.96 11.29
C ILE A 21 11.76 -36.70 9.79
N GLU A 22 11.04 -35.63 9.42
CA GLU A 22 10.89 -35.17 8.05
C GLU A 22 11.18 -33.66 7.98
N THR A 23 11.81 -33.21 6.91
CA THR A 23 12.08 -31.79 6.70
C THR A 23 11.51 -31.33 5.37
N LYS A 24 10.72 -30.26 5.37
CA LYS A 24 10.11 -29.66 4.16
C LYS A 24 10.48 -28.19 4.05
N ASN A 25 10.72 -27.74 2.83
CA ASN A 25 10.93 -26.33 2.50
C ASN A 25 9.60 -25.69 2.08
N THR A 26 9.39 -24.46 2.50
CA THR A 26 8.26 -23.63 2.08
C THR A 26 8.59 -22.15 2.31
N THR A 27 7.64 -21.26 2.08
CA THR A 27 7.82 -19.82 2.27
C THR A 27 7.00 -19.33 3.47
N CYS A 28 7.64 -18.56 4.34
CA CYS A 28 7.05 -17.97 5.53
C CYS A 28 5.94 -16.95 5.18
N TYR A 29 4.88 -16.94 5.98
CA TYR A 29 3.80 -15.95 5.88
C TYR A 29 3.54 -15.21 7.22
N MET A 30 4.57 -15.06 8.03
CA MET A 30 4.46 -14.29 9.27
C MET A 30 4.62 -12.77 9.05
N CYS A 31 5.00 -12.36 7.84
CA CYS A 31 5.02 -10.96 7.35
C CYS A 31 5.26 -10.94 5.84
N ALA A 32 5.34 -9.75 5.26
CA ALA A 32 5.56 -9.58 3.82
C ALA A 32 6.98 -9.88 3.31
N CYS A 33 7.94 -10.22 4.19
CA CYS A 33 9.32 -10.53 3.76
C CYS A 33 9.46 -11.84 2.97
N ARG A 34 8.53 -12.78 3.15
CA ARG A 34 8.50 -14.06 2.38
C ARG A 34 9.81 -14.83 2.43
N CYS A 35 10.41 -14.92 3.60
CA CYS A 35 11.62 -15.67 3.80
C CYS A 35 11.40 -17.15 3.51
N GLY A 36 12.33 -17.79 2.81
CA GLY A 36 12.35 -19.23 2.69
C GLY A 36 12.61 -19.89 4.04
N ILE A 37 11.79 -20.85 4.40
CA ILE A 37 11.88 -21.59 5.65
C ILE A 37 12.03 -23.08 5.43
N ARG A 38 12.66 -23.70 6.41
CA ARG A 38 12.76 -25.16 6.54
C ARG A 38 12.01 -25.58 7.77
N VAL A 39 11.01 -26.43 7.58
CA VAL A 39 10.11 -26.92 8.64
C VAL A 39 10.47 -28.35 8.95
N THR A 40 10.81 -28.63 10.23
CA THR A 40 11.05 -29.98 10.72
C THR A 40 9.79 -30.54 11.35
N LEU A 41 9.35 -31.67 10.84
CA LEU A 41 8.25 -32.46 11.35
C LEU A 41 8.80 -33.64 12.16
N ARG A 42 8.12 -33.97 13.25
CA ARG A 42 8.32 -35.19 14.02
C ARG A 42 6.98 -35.89 14.16
N ASP A 43 6.92 -37.09 13.61
CA ASP A 43 5.69 -37.91 13.61
C ASP A 43 4.48 -37.17 12.99
N GLY A 44 4.74 -36.30 12.01
CA GLY A 44 3.75 -35.49 11.34
C GLY A 44 3.48 -34.11 12.00
N ASP A 45 3.98 -33.85 13.19
CA ASP A 45 3.81 -32.55 13.87
C ASP A 45 4.97 -31.61 13.63
N VAL A 46 4.69 -30.34 13.45
CA VAL A 46 5.72 -29.29 13.36
C VAL A 46 6.43 -29.11 14.69
N ARG A 47 7.74 -29.29 14.69
CA ARG A 47 8.58 -29.17 15.90
C ARG A 47 9.56 -28.01 15.82
N TYR A 48 9.99 -27.65 14.63
CA TYR A 48 10.97 -26.57 14.48
C TYR A 48 10.82 -25.87 13.13
N ILE A 49 10.95 -24.56 13.13
CA ILE A 49 10.98 -23.73 11.92
C ILE A 49 12.27 -22.91 11.94
N GLN A 50 13.07 -23.04 10.91
CA GLN A 50 14.30 -22.29 10.72
C GLN A 50 14.33 -21.62 9.35
N GLY A 51 15.21 -20.62 9.17
CA GLY A 51 15.49 -20.08 7.85
C GLY A 51 16.14 -21.14 6.95
N ASN A 52 15.74 -21.17 5.69
CA ASN A 52 16.36 -22.05 4.71
C ASN A 52 17.69 -21.45 4.24
N PRO A 53 18.86 -22.06 4.53
CA PRO A 53 20.15 -21.51 4.12
C PRO A 53 20.34 -21.47 2.59
N ASP A 54 19.63 -22.35 1.87
CA ASP A 54 19.72 -22.45 0.42
C ASP A 54 18.77 -21.47 -0.29
N HIS A 55 17.96 -20.71 0.47
CA HIS A 55 17.01 -19.74 -0.11
C HIS A 55 17.74 -18.44 -0.46
N PRO A 56 17.64 -17.95 -1.71
CA PRO A 56 18.47 -16.87 -2.21
C PRO A 56 18.18 -15.51 -1.54
N LEU A 57 16.96 -15.27 -1.05
CA LEU A 57 16.58 -13.99 -0.46
C LEU A 57 17.07 -13.82 0.99
N ASN A 58 16.81 -14.77 1.85
CA ASN A 58 17.10 -14.65 3.29
C ASN A 58 18.30 -15.48 3.77
N LYS A 59 18.86 -16.34 2.93
CA LYS A 59 20.13 -17.07 3.18
C LYS A 59 20.23 -17.67 4.59
N GLY A 60 19.13 -18.29 5.06
CA GLY A 60 19.04 -18.89 6.39
C GLY A 60 18.65 -17.93 7.53
N VAL A 61 18.61 -16.64 7.31
CA VAL A 61 18.20 -15.67 8.35
C VAL A 61 16.68 -15.75 8.55
N ILE A 62 16.25 -15.83 9.83
CA ILE A 62 14.85 -15.81 10.22
C ILE A 62 14.67 -14.94 11.46
N CYS A 63 13.55 -14.25 11.59
CA CYS A 63 13.19 -13.48 12.78
C CYS A 63 12.28 -14.25 13.73
N ALA A 64 12.03 -13.68 14.92
CA ALA A 64 11.15 -14.26 15.92
C ALA A 64 9.76 -14.61 15.37
N LYS A 65 9.18 -13.77 14.49
CA LYS A 65 7.88 -14.06 13.83
C LYS A 65 7.94 -15.37 13.06
N GLY A 66 8.92 -15.51 12.18
CA GLY A 66 9.05 -16.71 11.35
C GLY A 66 9.31 -17.97 12.13
N ALA A 67 10.19 -17.90 13.14
CA ALA A 67 10.48 -19.04 14.01
C ALA A 67 9.26 -19.48 14.86
N SER A 68 8.39 -18.52 15.22
CA SER A 68 7.21 -18.77 16.05
C SER A 68 5.97 -19.23 15.30
N GLY A 69 6.06 -19.49 13.99
CA GLY A 69 4.94 -20.01 13.18
C GLY A 69 4.30 -21.29 13.72
N ILE A 70 5.04 -22.06 14.50
CA ILE A 70 4.54 -23.20 15.29
C ILE A 70 3.35 -22.81 16.17
N MET A 71 3.46 -21.68 16.90
CA MET A 71 2.40 -21.21 17.79
C MET A 71 1.15 -20.76 17.04
N LYS A 72 1.31 -20.37 15.77
CA LYS A 72 0.17 -20.08 14.89
C LYS A 72 -0.53 -21.37 14.46
N GLN A 73 0.24 -22.39 14.11
CA GLN A 73 -0.30 -23.69 13.70
C GLN A 73 -1.13 -24.36 14.78
N TYR A 74 -0.65 -24.31 16.02
CA TYR A 74 -1.29 -24.96 17.17
C TYR A 74 -2.04 -24.01 18.10
N SER A 75 -2.37 -22.81 17.63
CA SER A 75 -3.16 -21.84 18.39
C SER A 75 -4.52 -22.41 18.78
N PRO A 76 -4.98 -22.24 20.03
CA PRO A 76 -6.33 -22.62 20.45
C PRO A 76 -7.41 -21.77 19.78
N ALA A 77 -7.04 -20.59 19.23
CA ALA A 77 -7.96 -19.73 18.51
C ALA A 77 -8.25 -20.18 17.05
N ARG A 78 -7.69 -21.33 16.59
CA ARG A 78 -7.93 -21.87 15.25
C ARG A 78 -9.41 -22.17 15.05
N LEU A 79 -9.97 -21.61 13.98
CA LEU A 79 -11.25 -22.04 13.42
C LEU A 79 -11.02 -23.37 12.66
N THR A 80 -11.91 -24.33 12.87
CA THR A 80 -11.75 -25.68 12.27
C THR A 80 -12.99 -26.16 11.51
N LYS A 81 -14.09 -25.45 11.61
CA LYS A 81 -15.35 -25.75 10.90
C LYS A 81 -16.07 -24.47 10.49
N PRO A 82 -16.86 -24.47 9.42
CA PRO A 82 -17.77 -23.37 9.13
C PRO A 82 -18.76 -23.15 10.28
N LEU A 83 -19.04 -21.86 10.56
CA LEU A 83 -19.91 -21.46 11.66
C LEU A 83 -21.00 -20.53 11.12
N ARG A 84 -22.24 -20.76 11.55
CA ARG A 84 -23.38 -19.88 11.32
C ARG A 84 -23.81 -19.24 12.65
N ARG A 85 -24.08 -17.95 12.65
CA ARG A 85 -24.64 -17.28 13.84
C ARG A 85 -25.99 -17.92 14.21
N LYS A 86 -26.17 -18.21 15.51
CA LYS A 86 -27.40 -18.83 15.99
C LYS A 86 -28.61 -17.90 15.79
N PRO A 87 -29.77 -18.44 15.44
CA PRO A 87 -31.00 -17.64 15.39
C PRO A 87 -31.25 -16.92 16.72
N GLY A 88 -31.48 -15.60 16.64
CA GLY A 88 -31.76 -14.77 17.82
C GLY A 88 -30.53 -14.25 18.57
N ALA A 89 -29.30 -14.67 18.22
CA ALA A 89 -28.10 -14.07 18.75
C ALA A 89 -27.73 -12.77 18.01
N ASP A 90 -27.24 -11.78 18.73
CA ASP A 90 -26.78 -10.54 18.14
C ASP A 90 -25.31 -10.65 17.67
N ARG A 91 -24.94 -9.80 16.72
CA ARG A 91 -23.53 -9.67 16.29
C ARG A 91 -22.68 -9.15 17.45
N GLY A 92 -21.51 -9.74 17.63
CA GLY A 92 -20.62 -9.44 18.77
C GLY A 92 -20.75 -10.41 19.92
N ASP A 93 -21.87 -11.13 20.08
CA ASP A 93 -22.07 -12.15 21.14
C ASP A 93 -21.21 -13.41 20.90
N ALA A 94 -20.71 -13.59 19.67
CA ALA A 94 -19.95 -14.75 19.23
C ALA A 94 -20.67 -16.10 19.46
N GLU A 95 -21.99 -16.11 19.40
CA GLU A 95 -22.82 -17.32 19.52
C GLU A 95 -23.03 -17.96 18.15
N PHE A 96 -22.37 -19.09 17.93
CA PHE A 96 -22.38 -19.81 16.65
C PHE A 96 -22.83 -21.25 16.81
N GLU A 97 -23.33 -21.84 15.71
CA GLU A 97 -23.48 -23.25 15.50
C GLU A 97 -22.57 -23.74 14.37
N GLU A 98 -22.03 -24.95 14.51
CA GLU A 98 -21.23 -25.59 13.48
C GLU A 98 -22.15 -26.06 12.36
N ILE A 99 -21.76 -25.80 11.11
CA ILE A 99 -22.43 -26.28 9.91
C ILE A 99 -21.45 -27.02 8.98
N SER A 100 -21.97 -27.75 8.01
CA SER A 100 -21.13 -28.38 6.98
C SER A 100 -20.67 -27.35 5.93
N TRP A 101 -19.61 -27.69 5.17
CA TRP A 101 -19.22 -26.89 4.02
C TRP A 101 -20.29 -26.83 2.92
N ASP A 102 -21.02 -27.92 2.70
CA ASP A 102 -22.09 -27.91 1.69
C ASP A 102 -23.17 -26.91 2.09
N GLU A 103 -23.57 -26.89 3.36
CA GLU A 103 -24.52 -25.91 3.88
C GLU A 103 -23.98 -24.48 3.77
N ALA A 104 -22.69 -24.25 4.08
CA ALA A 104 -22.08 -22.94 3.92
C ALA A 104 -22.04 -22.48 2.45
N PHE A 105 -21.71 -23.40 1.53
CA PHE A 105 -21.72 -23.11 0.11
C PHE A 105 -23.13 -22.88 -0.44
N ASP A 106 -24.12 -23.60 0.04
CA ASP A 106 -25.51 -23.39 -0.37
C ASP A 106 -26.02 -22.00 0.07
N ILE A 107 -25.76 -21.61 1.33
CA ILE A 107 -26.07 -20.25 1.83
C ILE A 107 -25.41 -19.18 0.94
N MET A 108 -24.13 -19.37 0.62
CA MET A 108 -23.40 -18.41 -0.22
C MET A 108 -23.91 -18.39 -1.65
N ALA A 109 -24.15 -19.57 -2.25
CA ALA A 109 -24.61 -19.69 -3.64
C ALA A 109 -26.00 -19.09 -3.84
N ASP A 110 -26.93 -19.38 -2.94
CA ASP A 110 -28.28 -18.85 -2.98
C ASP A 110 -28.28 -17.31 -2.87
N ARG A 111 -27.60 -16.77 -1.85
CA ARG A 111 -27.58 -15.34 -1.61
C ARG A 111 -26.80 -14.56 -2.67
N LEU A 112 -25.58 -14.99 -2.97
CA LEU A 112 -24.76 -14.33 -4.00
C LEU A 112 -25.33 -14.52 -5.41
N GLY A 113 -25.99 -15.67 -5.68
CA GLY A 113 -26.72 -15.92 -6.92
C GLY A 113 -27.83 -14.91 -7.12
N GLN A 114 -28.66 -14.70 -6.10
CA GLN A 114 -29.75 -13.73 -6.15
C GLN A 114 -29.22 -12.29 -6.35
N ILE A 115 -28.16 -11.91 -5.65
CA ILE A 115 -27.51 -10.60 -5.81
C ILE A 115 -27.00 -10.45 -7.25
N ARG A 116 -26.35 -11.46 -7.78
CA ARG A 116 -25.82 -11.42 -9.15
C ARG A 116 -26.90 -11.33 -10.22
N GLU A 117 -28.05 -11.94 -9.99
CA GLU A 117 -29.22 -11.89 -10.89
C GLU A 117 -29.95 -10.53 -10.84
N THR A 118 -29.87 -9.83 -9.72
CA THR A 118 -30.62 -8.58 -9.50
C THR A 118 -29.73 -7.35 -9.64
N ASP A 119 -28.75 -7.17 -8.75
CA ASP A 119 -27.81 -6.05 -8.76
C ASP A 119 -26.45 -6.46 -8.15
N PRO A 120 -25.45 -6.81 -8.98
CA PRO A 120 -24.11 -7.22 -8.51
C PRO A 120 -23.39 -6.18 -7.63
N LYS A 121 -23.82 -4.91 -7.63
CA LYS A 121 -23.24 -3.86 -6.77
C LYS A 121 -23.53 -4.12 -5.29
N GLN A 122 -24.56 -4.87 -4.96
CA GLN A 122 -24.93 -5.18 -3.58
C GLN A 122 -24.00 -6.19 -2.90
N PHE A 123 -23.05 -6.76 -3.64
CA PHE A 123 -21.96 -7.58 -3.10
C PHE A 123 -20.67 -6.79 -3.02
N ALA A 124 -20.01 -6.82 -1.86
CA ALA A 124 -18.67 -6.23 -1.67
C ALA A 124 -17.69 -7.27 -1.11
N LEU A 125 -16.47 -7.31 -1.66
CA LEU A 125 -15.38 -8.18 -1.26
C LEU A 125 -14.16 -7.36 -0.86
N PHE A 126 -13.77 -7.46 0.40
CA PHE A 126 -12.60 -6.77 0.93
C PHE A 126 -11.60 -7.76 1.51
N THR A 127 -10.33 -7.58 1.11
CA THR A 127 -9.25 -8.46 1.55
C THR A 127 -8.24 -7.73 2.41
N GLY A 128 -7.84 -8.36 3.51
CA GLY A 128 -6.66 -7.95 4.26
C GLY A 128 -5.38 -8.19 3.46
N ARG A 129 -4.28 -8.32 4.16
CA ARG A 129 -2.98 -8.60 3.53
C ARG A 129 -2.91 -10.05 3.10
N ASP A 130 -3.37 -10.36 1.94
CA ASP A 130 -3.29 -11.70 1.35
C ASP A 130 -2.22 -11.81 0.24
N GLN A 131 -2.05 -12.99 -0.29
CA GLN A 131 -1.16 -13.28 -1.41
C GLN A 131 -1.96 -13.68 -2.66
N MET A 132 -3.29 -13.58 -2.60
CA MET A 132 -4.23 -14.01 -3.62
C MET A 132 -4.94 -12.86 -4.32
N GLN A 133 -4.43 -11.65 -4.22
CA GLN A 133 -5.10 -10.44 -4.76
C GLN A 133 -5.51 -10.59 -6.23
N ALA A 134 -4.72 -11.32 -7.02
CA ALA A 134 -5.04 -11.60 -8.39
C ALA A 134 -6.31 -12.49 -8.52
N LEU A 135 -6.47 -13.51 -7.67
CA LEU A 135 -7.65 -14.40 -7.68
C LEU A 135 -8.89 -13.70 -7.10
N THR A 136 -8.75 -13.00 -5.99
CA THR A 136 -9.87 -12.28 -5.35
C THR A 136 -10.42 -11.18 -6.27
N GLY A 137 -9.54 -10.42 -6.91
CA GLY A 137 -9.92 -9.42 -7.91
C GLY A 137 -10.53 -10.05 -9.17
N LEU A 138 -10.00 -11.19 -9.61
CA LEU A 138 -10.56 -11.96 -10.72
C LEU A 138 -11.97 -12.49 -10.40
N PHE A 139 -12.17 -13.01 -9.18
CA PHE A 139 -13.48 -13.43 -8.70
C PHE A 139 -14.48 -12.27 -8.72
N ALA A 140 -14.14 -11.14 -8.09
CA ALA A 140 -15.01 -9.97 -8.03
C ALA A 140 -15.39 -9.48 -9.44
N LYS A 141 -14.40 -9.40 -10.34
CA LYS A 141 -14.63 -9.01 -11.73
C LYS A 141 -15.56 -9.97 -12.46
N ASN A 142 -15.39 -11.28 -12.31
CA ASN A 142 -16.24 -12.28 -12.97
C ASN A 142 -17.63 -12.39 -12.33
N PHE A 143 -17.74 -12.10 -11.05
CA PHE A 143 -19.05 -11.94 -10.38
C PHE A 143 -19.83 -10.77 -10.97
N GLY A 144 -19.15 -9.70 -11.33
CA GLY A 144 -19.73 -8.46 -11.87
C GLY A 144 -19.81 -7.33 -10.86
N THR A 145 -19.24 -7.48 -9.65
CA THR A 145 -19.22 -6.40 -8.66
C THR A 145 -18.05 -5.44 -8.87
N PRO A 146 -18.30 -4.11 -8.79
CA PRO A 146 -17.23 -3.11 -8.75
C PRO A 146 -16.55 -3.04 -7.37
N ASN A 147 -17.16 -3.62 -6.33
CA ASN A 147 -16.83 -3.43 -4.93
C ASN A 147 -15.75 -4.42 -4.47
N TYR A 148 -14.54 -4.21 -4.96
CA TYR A 148 -13.36 -4.94 -4.53
C TYR A 148 -12.29 -3.98 -4.04
N ALA A 149 -11.83 -4.17 -2.83
CA ALA A 149 -10.69 -3.44 -2.29
C ALA A 149 -9.71 -4.39 -1.58
N ALA A 150 -8.43 -4.05 -1.66
CA ALA A 150 -7.36 -4.80 -1.04
C ALA A 150 -6.64 -3.96 0.02
N HIS A 151 -5.87 -4.62 0.86
CA HIS A 151 -5.11 -4.00 1.96
C HIS A 151 -4.26 -2.78 1.52
N GLY A 152 -3.83 -2.71 0.26
CA GLY A 152 -3.10 -1.57 -0.28
C GLY A 152 -3.78 -0.22 0.00
N GLY A 153 -5.11 -0.18 -0.02
CA GLY A 153 -5.92 1.00 0.28
C GLY A 153 -5.70 1.59 1.68
N PHE A 154 -5.35 0.76 2.67
CA PHE A 154 -4.97 1.24 4.00
C PHE A 154 -3.52 1.71 4.10
N CYS A 155 -2.65 1.16 3.28
CA CYS A 155 -1.24 1.10 3.64
C CYS A 155 -0.39 2.07 2.84
N SER A 156 -0.58 2.14 1.52
CA SER A 156 0.43 2.69 0.64
C SER A 156 -0.11 3.26 -0.67
N VAL A 157 -1.36 3.67 -0.73
CA VAL A 157 -1.92 4.27 -1.95
C VAL A 157 -1.12 5.49 -2.38
N ASN A 158 -0.80 6.38 -1.44
CA ASN A 158 0.04 7.55 -1.71
C ASN A 158 1.41 7.17 -2.25
N MET A 159 2.04 6.12 -1.66
CA MET A 159 3.33 5.64 -2.14
C MET A 159 3.23 5.12 -3.57
N ALA A 160 2.24 4.27 -3.84
CA ALA A 160 2.02 3.71 -5.16
C ALA A 160 1.68 4.81 -6.19
N ALA A 161 0.65 5.61 -5.93
CA ALA A 161 0.22 6.66 -6.85
C ALA A 161 1.30 7.74 -7.04
N GLY A 162 1.87 8.26 -5.94
CA GLY A 162 2.86 9.33 -6.01
C GLY A 162 4.12 8.95 -6.80
N MET A 163 4.60 7.70 -6.67
CA MET A 163 5.79 7.25 -7.39
C MET A 163 5.47 6.72 -8.80
N ILE A 164 4.43 5.89 -8.96
CA ILE A 164 4.12 5.29 -10.25
C ILE A 164 3.72 6.37 -11.28
N TYR A 165 2.95 7.39 -10.86
CA TYR A 165 2.59 8.52 -11.72
C TYR A 165 3.71 9.55 -11.92
N THR A 166 4.88 9.35 -11.30
CA THR A 166 6.03 10.26 -11.43
C THR A 166 7.24 9.56 -12.06
N ILE A 167 7.58 8.35 -11.59
CA ILE A 167 8.79 7.63 -12.02
C ILE A 167 8.54 6.21 -12.53
N GLY A 168 7.29 5.75 -12.60
CA GLY A 168 6.94 4.43 -13.13
C GLY A 168 7.15 3.26 -12.17
N GLY A 169 7.56 3.48 -10.94
CA GLY A 169 7.76 2.41 -9.94
C GLY A 169 7.81 2.93 -8.52
N SER A 170 7.67 2.07 -7.52
CA SER A 170 7.69 2.47 -6.12
C SER A 170 8.56 1.55 -5.26
N PHE A 171 8.99 2.03 -4.10
CA PHE A 171 9.77 1.23 -3.12
C PHE A 171 9.05 -0.02 -2.63
N TRP A 172 7.74 0.00 -2.64
CA TRP A 172 6.93 -1.11 -2.15
C TRP A 172 6.86 -2.25 -3.14
N GLU A 173 6.59 -1.91 -4.37
CA GLU A 173 6.10 -2.89 -5.33
C GLU A 173 7.18 -3.24 -6.36
N PHE A 174 8.05 -2.27 -6.72
CA PHE A 174 8.72 -2.35 -8.00
C PHE A 174 10.14 -1.80 -8.03
N GLY A 175 10.70 -1.56 -6.87
CA GLY A 175 12.04 -1.02 -6.82
C GLY A 175 12.63 -0.99 -5.42
N GLY A 176 13.83 -0.46 -5.33
CA GLY A 176 14.54 -0.29 -4.08
C GLY A 176 15.91 0.34 -4.26
N PRO A 177 16.57 0.72 -3.16
CA PRO A 177 17.91 1.28 -3.20
C PRO A 177 18.93 0.24 -3.68
N ASP A 178 19.91 0.67 -4.47
CA ASP A 178 21.08 -0.12 -4.87
C ASP A 178 22.15 -0.05 -3.78
N LEU A 179 21.90 -0.71 -2.65
CA LEU A 179 22.79 -0.66 -1.48
C LEU A 179 24.16 -1.28 -1.72
N ASP A 180 24.34 -2.07 -2.77
CA ASP A 180 25.64 -2.65 -3.12
C ASP A 180 26.62 -1.61 -3.67
N ARG A 181 26.11 -0.50 -4.22
CA ARG A 181 26.89 0.54 -4.88
C ARG A 181 26.63 1.94 -4.32
N SER A 182 25.61 2.11 -3.51
CA SER A 182 25.29 3.40 -2.89
C SER A 182 26.39 3.84 -1.92
N LYS A 183 26.61 5.15 -1.81
CA LYS A 183 27.49 5.77 -0.81
C LYS A 183 26.68 6.45 0.30
N LEU A 184 25.51 6.96 -0.04
CA LEU A 184 24.60 7.62 0.89
C LEU A 184 23.20 7.02 0.77
N LEU A 185 22.68 6.54 1.89
CA LEU A 185 21.28 6.13 2.01
C LEU A 185 20.53 7.09 2.91
N ILE A 186 19.40 7.62 2.43
CA ILE A 186 18.46 8.39 3.21
C ILE A 186 17.16 7.60 3.34
N MET A 187 16.79 7.24 4.56
CA MET A 187 15.57 6.51 4.87
C MET A 187 14.59 7.42 5.60
N ILE A 188 13.38 7.55 5.07
CA ILE A 188 12.36 8.48 5.55
C ILE A 188 11.14 7.71 6.06
N GLY A 189 10.74 7.95 7.29
CA GLY A 189 9.50 7.41 7.86
C GLY A 189 9.41 5.89 7.89
N THR A 190 10.52 5.18 8.00
CA THR A 190 10.56 3.71 8.02
C THR A 190 11.04 3.21 9.37
N ALA A 191 10.19 2.44 10.05
CA ALA A 191 10.54 1.65 11.21
C ALA A 191 10.99 0.23 10.80
N GLU A 192 10.82 -0.76 11.66
CA GLU A 192 11.08 -2.16 11.35
C GLU A 192 9.83 -2.83 10.77
N ASP A 193 9.74 -2.95 9.45
CA ASP A 193 8.55 -3.45 8.82
C ASP A 193 8.75 -4.62 7.85
N HIS A 194 8.14 -4.53 6.66
CA HIS A 194 8.04 -5.57 5.65
C HIS A 194 9.36 -6.17 5.18
N HIS A 195 10.44 -5.42 5.25
CA HIS A 195 11.73 -5.84 4.69
C HIS A 195 12.78 -6.14 5.77
N SER A 196 12.34 -6.40 6.99
CA SER A 196 13.22 -6.43 8.16
C SER A 196 14.45 -7.32 8.00
N ASN A 197 14.35 -8.53 7.49
CA ASN A 197 15.52 -9.40 7.34
C ASN A 197 16.35 -9.12 6.09
N PRO A 198 15.79 -9.14 4.87
CA PRO A 198 16.56 -8.84 3.66
C PRO A 198 17.21 -7.46 3.70
N LEU A 199 16.47 -6.44 4.16
CA LEU A 199 17.00 -5.09 4.28
C LEU A 199 18.12 -4.98 5.32
N LYS A 200 18.02 -5.67 6.46
CA LYS A 200 19.08 -5.68 7.49
C LYS A 200 20.37 -6.33 6.97
N ILE A 201 20.25 -7.41 6.19
CA ILE A 201 21.40 -8.04 5.52
C ILE A 201 22.06 -7.03 4.59
N ALA A 202 21.29 -6.38 3.73
CA ALA A 202 21.77 -5.39 2.77
C ALA A 202 22.38 -4.15 3.46
N LEU A 203 21.74 -3.61 4.51
CA LEU A 203 22.27 -2.49 5.30
C LEU A 203 23.57 -2.84 6.02
N SER A 204 23.68 -4.06 6.56
CA SER A 204 24.91 -4.51 7.20
C SER A 204 26.09 -4.57 6.20
N LYS A 205 25.83 -5.02 4.97
CA LYS A 205 26.81 -5.00 3.88
C LYS A 205 27.16 -3.57 3.50
N PHE A 206 26.17 -2.71 3.26
CA PHE A 206 26.34 -1.30 2.91
C PHE A 206 27.22 -0.54 3.92
N LYS A 207 26.93 -0.66 5.22
CA LYS A 207 27.74 -0.01 6.28
C LYS A 207 29.17 -0.54 6.34
N ARG A 208 29.39 -1.85 6.14
CA ARG A 208 30.75 -2.43 6.07
C ARG A 208 31.55 -1.95 4.87
N GLN A 209 30.90 -1.53 3.81
CA GLN A 209 31.54 -0.94 2.62
C GLN A 209 31.80 0.56 2.78
N GLY A 210 31.49 1.16 3.94
CA GLY A 210 31.71 2.58 4.23
C GLY A 210 30.55 3.49 3.82
N GLY A 211 29.39 2.92 3.45
CA GLY A 211 28.20 3.70 3.14
C GLY A 211 27.62 4.41 4.37
N LYS A 212 27.22 5.67 4.21
CA LYS A 212 26.59 6.49 5.24
C LYS A 212 25.06 6.32 5.21
N PHE A 213 24.47 6.05 6.37
CA PHE A 213 23.05 5.88 6.54
C PHE A 213 22.44 6.99 7.41
N ILE A 214 21.55 7.79 6.83
CA ILE A 214 20.79 8.84 7.50
C ILE A 214 19.33 8.41 7.61
N SER A 215 18.75 8.51 8.81
CA SER A 215 17.33 8.23 9.05
C SER A 215 16.59 9.50 9.44
N VAL A 216 15.62 9.91 8.61
CA VAL A 216 14.66 10.97 8.91
C VAL A 216 13.41 10.32 9.47
N ASN A 217 13.16 10.47 10.77
CA ASN A 217 12.06 9.79 11.44
C ASN A 217 11.66 10.53 12.74
N PRO A 218 10.39 10.65 13.10
CA PRO A 218 9.96 11.23 14.37
C PRO A 218 10.48 10.47 15.60
N VAL A 219 10.78 9.18 15.45
CA VAL A 219 11.14 8.30 16.56
C VAL A 219 12.46 7.56 16.27
N ARG A 220 13.37 7.55 17.22
CA ARG A 220 14.66 6.87 17.12
C ARG A 220 14.57 5.39 17.53
N THR A 221 13.79 4.62 16.80
CA THR A 221 13.65 3.15 16.99
C THR A 221 13.88 2.42 15.67
N GLY A 222 13.96 1.10 15.72
CA GLY A 222 14.15 0.29 14.52
C GLY A 222 15.39 0.71 13.71
N TYR A 223 15.20 1.01 12.44
CA TYR A 223 16.31 1.44 11.57
C TYR A 223 16.95 2.76 12.02
N SER A 224 16.18 3.66 12.60
CA SER A 224 16.73 4.93 13.09
C SER A 224 17.74 4.74 14.23
N ALA A 225 17.62 3.65 15.00
CA ALA A 225 18.55 3.34 16.09
C ALA A 225 19.93 2.86 15.59
N ILE A 226 20.01 2.36 14.35
CA ILE A 226 21.27 1.88 13.74
C ILE A 226 21.79 2.82 12.65
N ALA A 227 21.12 3.94 12.39
CA ALA A 227 21.58 4.97 11.48
C ALA A 227 22.85 5.67 11.97
N ASP A 228 23.68 6.15 11.06
CA ASP A 228 24.84 6.97 11.40
C ASP A 228 24.41 8.36 11.86
N GLU A 229 23.28 8.84 11.34
CA GLU A 229 22.65 10.08 11.75
C GLU A 229 21.11 9.91 11.84
N TRP A 230 20.51 10.34 12.94
CA TRP A 230 19.07 10.46 13.09
C TRP A 230 18.67 11.93 13.03
N VAL A 231 17.76 12.25 12.12
CA VAL A 231 17.18 13.58 11.93
C VAL A 231 15.73 13.51 12.39
N PRO A 232 15.41 14.03 13.58
CA PRO A 232 14.03 14.07 14.06
C PRO A 232 13.20 15.05 13.23
N ILE A 233 11.98 14.64 12.89
CA ILE A 233 11.04 15.45 12.10
C ILE A 233 9.65 15.44 12.75
N LYS A 234 8.92 16.54 12.69
CA LYS A 234 7.52 16.54 13.09
C LYS A 234 6.67 15.72 12.12
N PRO A 235 5.77 14.85 12.61
CA PRO A 235 4.91 14.05 11.74
C PRO A 235 4.10 14.87 10.74
N GLY A 236 4.00 14.39 9.49
CA GLY A 236 3.24 15.05 8.42
C GLY A 236 3.91 16.29 7.80
N THR A 237 5.18 16.54 8.11
CA THR A 237 5.92 17.69 7.58
C THR A 237 7.03 17.31 6.59
N ASP A 238 7.09 16.03 6.22
CA ASP A 238 8.10 15.49 5.30
C ASP A 238 8.09 16.21 3.94
N GLY A 239 6.92 16.56 3.42
CA GLY A 239 6.78 17.33 2.18
C GLY A 239 7.48 18.67 2.24
N ALA A 240 7.44 19.36 3.39
CA ALA A 240 8.15 20.63 3.59
C ALA A 240 9.67 20.43 3.56
N LEU A 241 10.19 19.38 4.20
CA LEU A 241 11.61 19.03 4.12
C LEU A 241 12.04 18.77 2.69
N LEU A 242 11.31 17.93 1.97
CA LEU A 242 11.64 17.49 0.61
C LEU A 242 11.65 18.67 -0.38
N LEU A 243 10.67 19.57 -0.28
CA LEU A 243 10.62 20.77 -1.11
C LEU A 243 11.77 21.74 -0.80
N ALA A 244 12.15 21.87 0.48
CA ALA A 244 13.31 22.67 0.85
C ALA A 244 14.63 22.07 0.38
N LEU A 245 14.76 20.74 0.38
CA LEU A 245 15.92 20.04 -0.20
C LEU A 245 15.99 20.28 -1.71
N ILE A 246 14.88 20.23 -2.42
CA ILE A 246 14.80 20.53 -3.86
C ILE A 246 15.21 21.99 -4.11
N ASN A 247 14.66 22.93 -3.33
CA ASN A 247 15.02 24.34 -3.43
C ASN A 247 16.53 24.55 -3.30
N GLU A 248 17.13 23.97 -2.27
CA GLU A 248 18.54 24.16 -1.96
C GLU A 248 19.46 23.51 -3.03
N ILE A 249 19.11 22.32 -3.52
CA ILE A 249 19.84 21.64 -4.61
C ILE A 249 19.80 22.48 -5.89
N ILE A 250 18.65 23.06 -6.23
CA ILE A 250 18.49 23.91 -7.40
C ILE A 250 19.28 25.21 -7.21
N THR A 251 19.18 25.85 -6.05
CA THR A 251 19.87 27.11 -5.73
C THR A 251 21.40 26.95 -5.81
N GLN A 252 21.93 25.82 -5.37
CA GLN A 252 23.36 25.52 -5.45
C GLN A 252 23.81 24.98 -6.82
N GLY A 253 22.90 24.77 -7.77
CA GLY A 253 23.20 24.21 -9.08
C GLY A 253 23.72 22.76 -9.03
N LEU A 254 23.25 21.98 -8.05
CA LEU A 254 23.67 20.61 -7.81
C LEU A 254 22.79 19.54 -8.50
N TYR A 255 21.82 19.96 -9.31
CA TYR A 255 20.99 19.05 -10.10
C TYR A 255 21.70 18.52 -11.35
N ASP A 256 21.34 17.31 -11.78
CA ASP A 256 21.89 16.66 -12.98
C ASP A 256 21.14 17.13 -14.22
N ARG A 257 21.69 18.15 -14.89
CA ARG A 257 21.08 18.73 -16.09
C ARG A 257 20.93 17.72 -17.23
N GLU A 258 22.00 16.96 -17.49
CA GLU A 258 22.01 16.01 -18.62
C GLU A 258 20.96 14.92 -18.43
N TYR A 259 20.91 14.37 -17.22
CA TYR A 259 19.91 13.39 -16.86
C TYR A 259 18.47 13.93 -17.00
N LEU A 260 18.23 15.16 -16.55
CA LEU A 260 16.91 15.79 -16.62
C LEU A 260 16.46 16.03 -18.07
N VAL A 261 17.34 16.50 -18.92
CA VAL A 261 17.05 16.72 -20.34
C VAL A 261 16.76 15.42 -21.06
N GLN A 262 17.59 14.40 -20.85
CA GLN A 262 17.50 13.16 -21.61
C GLN A 262 16.36 12.24 -21.14
N TYR A 263 16.08 12.21 -19.84
CA TYR A 263 15.28 11.14 -19.24
C TYR A 263 14.01 11.61 -18.52
N SER A 264 13.69 12.91 -18.60
CA SER A 264 12.49 13.45 -17.96
C SER A 264 11.78 14.48 -18.85
N ASN A 265 10.61 14.91 -18.42
CA ASN A 265 9.86 15.98 -19.09
C ASN A 265 10.30 17.39 -18.64
N ALA A 266 11.48 17.54 -18.05
CA ALA A 266 11.96 18.79 -17.47
C ALA A 266 12.10 19.93 -18.49
N ALA A 267 12.54 19.62 -19.72
CA ALA A 267 12.73 20.60 -20.79
C ALA A 267 11.47 20.80 -21.67
N GLU A 268 10.42 19.99 -21.46
CA GLU A 268 9.19 20.09 -22.26
C GLU A 268 8.45 21.39 -21.97
N LEU A 269 7.93 22.04 -23.03
CA LEU A 269 7.28 23.34 -22.94
C LEU A 269 5.84 23.21 -22.49
N VAL A 270 5.46 23.97 -21.47
CA VAL A 270 4.11 24.03 -20.91
C VAL A 270 3.43 25.31 -21.40
N ASN A 271 2.20 25.20 -21.87
CA ASN A 271 1.35 26.31 -22.29
C ASN A 271 0.88 27.12 -21.08
N LEU A 272 1.13 28.43 -21.06
CA LEU A 272 0.77 29.35 -19.98
C LEU A 272 -0.32 30.34 -20.34
N ASP A 273 -0.99 30.19 -21.48
CA ASP A 273 -2.10 31.06 -21.86
C ASP A 273 -3.33 30.78 -20.98
N ASP A 274 -3.69 31.71 -20.13
CA ASP A 274 -4.83 31.61 -19.21
C ASP A 274 -6.19 31.46 -19.89
N ASN A 275 -6.27 31.88 -21.16
CA ASN A 275 -7.49 31.79 -21.98
C ASN A 275 -7.59 30.44 -22.70
N SER A 276 -6.51 29.68 -22.76
CA SER A 276 -6.50 28.39 -23.44
C SER A 276 -7.23 27.31 -22.63
N THR A 277 -7.95 26.43 -23.34
CA THR A 277 -8.46 25.18 -22.76
C THR A 277 -7.35 24.18 -22.43
N GLU A 278 -6.16 24.38 -22.96
CA GLU A 278 -4.95 23.59 -22.78
C GLU A 278 -3.94 24.29 -21.85
N GLN A 279 -4.39 25.26 -21.06
CA GLN A 279 -3.54 25.92 -20.07
C GLN A 279 -2.87 24.90 -19.16
N GLY A 280 -1.55 24.99 -19.01
CA GLY A 280 -0.77 24.05 -18.19
C GLY A 280 -0.56 22.67 -18.84
N MET A 281 -0.99 22.44 -20.07
CA MET A 281 -0.68 21.22 -20.83
C MET A 281 0.64 21.40 -21.60
N PHE A 282 1.30 20.28 -21.92
CA PHE A 282 2.47 20.35 -22.79
C PHE A 282 2.10 20.75 -24.21
N VAL A 283 2.93 21.59 -24.81
CA VAL A 283 2.79 21.95 -26.20
C VAL A 283 3.28 20.83 -27.12
N ARG A 284 2.48 20.49 -28.13
CA ARG A 284 2.74 19.42 -29.11
C ARG A 284 2.74 19.94 -30.53
N PHE A 285 3.56 19.37 -31.43
CA PHE A 285 3.53 19.66 -32.86
C PHE A 285 2.26 19.16 -33.52
N GLU A 286 1.97 17.90 -33.26
CA GLU A 286 0.79 17.21 -33.72
C GLU A 286 0.30 16.34 -32.56
N VAL A 287 -0.98 16.23 -32.37
CA VAL A 287 -1.59 15.29 -31.45
C VAL A 287 -1.79 13.99 -32.22
N PRO A 288 -0.96 12.96 -32.05
CA PRO A 288 -1.18 11.68 -32.71
C PRO A 288 -2.48 11.07 -32.20
N PRO A 289 -3.10 10.18 -32.97
CA PRO A 289 -4.22 9.41 -32.48
C PRO A 289 -3.81 8.69 -31.18
N ASP A 290 -4.73 8.65 -30.21
CA ASP A 290 -4.51 7.94 -28.96
C ASP A 290 -4.33 6.44 -29.23
N GLU A 291 -3.11 5.96 -29.14
CA GLU A 291 -2.75 4.55 -29.32
C GLU A 291 -2.75 3.78 -27.98
N GLY A 292 -3.45 4.23 -26.98
CA GLY A 292 -3.60 3.58 -25.68
C GLY A 292 -2.78 4.21 -24.57
N CYS A 293 -2.11 3.41 -23.76
CA CYS A 293 -1.46 3.90 -22.55
C CYS A 293 -0.06 4.47 -22.76
N PHE A 294 0.34 4.79 -23.94
CA PHE A 294 1.63 5.40 -24.24
C PHE A 294 1.50 6.92 -24.41
N ASP A 295 2.36 7.69 -23.75
CA ASP A 295 2.41 9.14 -23.90
C ASP A 295 3.23 9.49 -25.17
N PRO A 296 2.58 10.00 -26.22
CA PRO A 296 3.28 10.29 -27.45
C PRO A 296 4.36 11.37 -27.27
N GLN A 297 5.53 11.11 -27.81
CA GLN A 297 6.72 11.97 -27.67
C GLN A 297 6.81 13.03 -28.77
N ASN A 298 5.72 13.72 -29.05
CA ASN A 298 5.67 14.79 -30.04
C ASN A 298 5.66 16.18 -29.40
N LYS A 299 6.13 16.26 -28.16
CA LYS A 299 6.22 17.51 -27.39
C LYS A 299 7.36 18.39 -27.88
N LEU A 300 7.41 19.61 -27.38
CA LEU A 300 8.37 20.61 -27.81
C LEU A 300 9.40 20.92 -26.72
N TRP A 301 10.66 21.09 -27.16
CA TRP A 301 11.74 21.73 -26.45
C TRP A 301 12.03 23.10 -27.05
N TRP A 302 12.58 24.03 -26.29
CA TRP A 302 13.16 25.27 -26.82
C TRP A 302 14.67 25.08 -26.95
N ASP A 303 15.18 25.00 -28.18
CA ASP A 303 16.58 24.76 -28.45
C ASP A 303 17.45 25.99 -28.20
N ARG A 304 18.61 25.83 -27.57
CA ARG A 304 19.50 26.95 -27.21
C ARG A 304 20.28 27.53 -28.41
N GLU A 305 20.68 26.70 -29.33
CA GLU A 305 21.46 27.14 -30.49
C GLU A 305 20.55 27.76 -31.54
N LEU A 306 19.44 27.11 -31.83
CA LEU A 306 18.48 27.56 -32.81
C LEU A 306 17.55 28.68 -32.32
N ASN A 307 17.46 28.82 -30.99
CA ASN A 307 16.55 29.77 -30.29
C ASN A 307 15.10 29.68 -30.78
N LYS A 308 14.60 28.50 -31.01
CA LYS A 308 13.23 28.19 -31.44
C LYS A 308 12.72 26.86 -30.88
N PRO A 309 11.39 26.63 -30.92
CA PRO A 309 10.83 25.34 -30.54
C PRO A 309 11.20 24.25 -31.56
N ILE A 310 11.56 23.07 -31.07
CA ILE A 310 11.87 21.87 -31.84
C ILE A 310 11.21 20.65 -31.19
N SER A 311 11.09 19.56 -31.90
CA SER A 311 10.61 18.28 -31.32
C SER A 311 11.57 17.75 -30.27
N THR A 312 11.01 17.17 -29.23
CA THR A 312 11.80 16.46 -28.19
C THR A 312 12.70 15.38 -28.81
N HIS A 313 13.85 15.15 -28.21
CA HIS A 313 14.84 14.15 -28.63
C HIS A 313 15.33 14.30 -30.08
N THR A 314 15.25 15.52 -30.65
CA THR A 314 15.89 15.81 -31.92
C THR A 314 17.41 15.61 -31.79
N PRO A 315 18.07 14.81 -32.66
CA PRO A 315 19.50 14.57 -32.56
C PRO A 315 20.33 15.86 -32.55
N GLY A 316 21.22 16.00 -31.60
CA GLY A 316 22.09 17.16 -31.42
C GLY A 316 21.42 18.38 -30.76
N ALA A 317 20.15 18.28 -30.33
CA ALA A 317 19.48 19.37 -29.62
C ALA A 317 20.06 19.62 -28.23
N ASP A 318 20.15 20.90 -27.84
CA ASP A 318 20.50 21.34 -26.50
C ASP A 318 19.39 22.24 -25.94
N PRO A 319 18.36 21.67 -25.31
CA PRO A 319 17.21 22.44 -24.85
C PRO A 319 17.50 23.26 -23.60
N PHE A 320 16.78 24.39 -23.47
CA PHE A 320 16.71 25.14 -22.23
C PHE A 320 15.92 24.38 -21.15
N LEU A 321 16.42 24.34 -19.94
CA LEU A 321 15.68 24.00 -18.74
C LEU A 321 15.07 25.23 -18.05
N LEU A 322 15.64 26.39 -18.28
CA LEU A 322 15.24 27.65 -17.67
C LEU A 322 14.94 28.69 -18.74
N GLY A 323 13.96 29.54 -18.50
CA GLY A 323 13.58 30.64 -19.40
C GLY A 323 12.07 30.75 -19.59
N GLU A 324 11.69 31.85 -20.21
CA GLU A 324 10.33 32.18 -20.60
C GLU A 324 10.34 32.47 -22.08
N PHE A 325 9.47 31.84 -22.83
CA PHE A 325 9.47 31.95 -24.29
C PHE A 325 8.07 32.22 -24.81
N LYS A 326 7.98 32.58 -26.11
CA LYS A 326 6.71 32.73 -26.83
C LYS A 326 6.78 31.98 -28.14
N LEU A 327 5.74 31.22 -28.43
CA LEU A 327 5.58 30.58 -29.73
C LEU A 327 5.28 31.60 -30.82
N GLU A 328 5.31 31.20 -32.08
CA GLU A 328 5.06 32.10 -33.23
C GLU A 328 3.67 32.74 -33.21
N ASP A 329 2.68 32.05 -32.67
CA ASP A 329 1.31 32.54 -32.48
C ASP A 329 1.17 33.47 -31.24
N GLY A 330 2.25 33.69 -30.50
CA GLY A 330 2.28 34.50 -29.28
C GLY A 330 2.00 33.79 -27.98
N THR A 331 1.69 32.49 -27.99
CA THR A 331 1.43 31.67 -26.81
C THR A 331 2.64 31.70 -25.84
N PRO A 332 2.49 32.13 -24.57
CA PRO A 332 3.58 32.10 -23.60
C PRO A 332 3.85 30.68 -23.15
N VAL A 333 5.12 30.29 -23.09
CA VAL A 333 5.54 28.94 -22.69
C VAL A 333 6.76 28.97 -21.78
N LYS A 334 6.89 27.99 -20.89
CA LYS A 334 8.06 27.72 -20.05
C LYS A 334 8.40 26.25 -20.06
N PRO A 335 9.70 25.89 -19.93
CA PRO A 335 10.07 24.51 -19.61
C PRO A 335 9.47 24.09 -18.26
N ALA A 336 9.09 22.83 -18.14
CA ALA A 336 8.54 22.29 -16.90
C ALA A 336 9.48 22.48 -15.69
N PHE A 337 10.80 22.39 -15.90
CA PHE A 337 11.78 22.66 -14.85
C PHE A 337 11.77 24.11 -14.37
N GLN A 338 11.58 25.07 -15.26
CA GLN A 338 11.42 26.48 -14.87
C GLN A 338 10.21 26.65 -13.94
N LEU A 339 9.12 25.96 -14.22
CA LEU A 339 7.92 25.98 -13.35
C LEU A 339 8.20 25.36 -11.98
N LEU A 340 9.00 24.29 -11.92
CA LEU A 340 9.45 23.73 -10.65
C LEU A 340 10.32 24.72 -9.88
N VAL A 341 11.28 25.38 -10.54
CA VAL A 341 12.12 26.43 -9.94
C VAL A 341 11.27 27.54 -9.38
N ASP A 342 10.28 28.02 -10.15
CA ASP A 342 9.35 29.07 -9.71
C ASP A 342 8.53 28.61 -8.49
N ARG A 343 8.07 27.37 -8.47
CA ARG A 343 7.32 26.76 -7.37
C ARG A 343 8.14 26.70 -6.07
N VAL A 344 9.38 26.23 -6.13
CA VAL A 344 10.15 25.95 -4.92
C VAL A 344 10.86 27.18 -4.33
N LYS A 345 10.83 28.32 -4.99
CA LYS A 345 11.46 29.56 -4.50
C LYS A 345 11.05 29.94 -3.06
N GLU A 346 9.81 29.70 -2.70
CA GLU A 346 9.28 30.00 -1.36
C GLU A 346 9.65 28.96 -0.30
N TYR A 347 10.02 27.74 -0.72
CA TYR A 347 10.29 26.63 0.19
C TYR A 347 11.75 26.62 0.64
N THR A 348 12.16 27.71 1.28
CA THR A 348 13.55 27.85 1.78
C THR A 348 13.84 26.95 2.98
N PRO A 349 15.11 26.61 3.29
CA PRO A 349 15.47 25.90 4.51
C PRO A 349 14.95 26.56 5.79
N GLN A 350 14.93 27.91 5.86
CA GLN A 350 14.40 28.65 7.00
C GLN A 350 12.87 28.50 7.14
N TRP A 351 12.14 28.53 6.02
CA TRP A 351 10.71 28.23 6.02
C TRP A 351 10.45 26.81 6.54
N ALA A 352 11.20 25.83 6.04
CA ALA A 352 11.05 24.42 6.43
C ALA A 352 11.41 24.17 7.90
N GLU A 353 12.41 24.88 8.46
CA GLU A 353 12.77 24.79 9.88
C GLU A 353 11.55 25.10 10.77
N GLY A 354 10.82 26.17 10.45
CA GLY A 354 9.61 26.56 11.19
C GLY A 354 8.53 25.48 11.21
N ILE A 355 8.43 24.70 10.17
CA ILE A 355 7.42 23.65 9.98
C ILE A 355 7.90 22.31 10.56
N THR A 356 9.07 21.85 10.13
CA THR A 356 9.59 20.51 10.42
C THR A 356 10.25 20.37 11.78
N GLY A 357 10.76 21.49 12.32
CA GLY A 357 11.62 21.51 13.50
C GLY A 357 13.08 21.12 13.23
N ILE A 358 13.43 20.85 11.97
CA ILE A 358 14.81 20.54 11.56
C ILE A 358 15.55 21.87 11.31
N PRO A 359 16.71 22.13 11.92
CA PRO A 359 17.45 23.38 11.70
C PRO A 359 17.77 23.61 10.23
N ALA A 360 17.62 24.85 9.75
CA ALA A 360 17.88 25.23 8.36
C ALA A 360 19.30 24.83 7.89
N GLU A 361 20.30 24.95 8.77
CA GLU A 361 21.69 24.55 8.47
C GLU A 361 21.81 23.02 8.27
N THR A 362 21.01 22.21 8.96
CA THR A 362 20.93 20.77 8.74
C THR A 362 20.34 20.47 7.37
N ILE A 363 19.26 21.17 6.98
CA ILE A 363 18.63 21.00 5.65
C ILE A 363 19.60 21.37 4.54
N LYS A 364 20.31 22.52 4.65
CA LYS A 364 21.34 22.93 3.69
C LYS A 364 22.47 21.91 3.58
N ARG A 365 22.97 21.43 4.73
CA ARG A 365 24.02 20.42 4.76
C ARG A 365 23.58 19.12 4.09
N LEU A 366 22.38 18.64 4.36
CA LEU A 366 21.83 17.43 3.74
C LEU A 366 21.69 17.59 2.23
N ALA A 367 21.17 18.73 1.76
CA ALA A 367 21.05 19.03 0.33
C ALA A 367 22.42 19.08 -0.34
N HIS A 368 23.39 19.77 0.28
CA HIS A 368 24.74 19.86 -0.22
C HIS A 368 25.43 18.49 -0.30
N GLU A 369 25.36 17.68 0.76
CA GLU A 369 25.94 16.35 0.83
C GLU A 369 25.37 15.43 -0.26
N MET A 370 24.03 15.39 -0.41
CA MET A 370 23.38 14.62 -1.47
C MET A 370 23.81 15.09 -2.86
N GLY A 371 23.79 16.40 -3.09
CA GLY A 371 24.10 16.98 -4.39
C GLY A 371 25.55 16.73 -4.82
N ILE A 372 26.52 16.91 -3.91
CA ILE A 372 27.93 16.66 -4.18
C ILE A 372 28.19 15.18 -4.46
N ILE A 373 27.66 14.27 -3.64
CA ILE A 373 27.82 12.82 -3.84
C ILE A 373 27.20 12.40 -5.19
N ALA A 374 26.00 12.90 -5.50
CA ALA A 374 25.32 12.55 -6.75
C ALA A 374 26.04 13.09 -7.99
N ARG A 375 26.61 14.32 -7.92
CA ARG A 375 27.25 14.99 -9.05
C ARG A 375 28.71 14.61 -9.23
N ASP A 376 29.48 14.61 -8.13
CA ASP A 376 30.95 14.55 -8.19
C ASP A 376 31.51 13.15 -7.92
N GLU A 377 30.74 12.26 -7.30
CA GLU A 377 31.17 10.91 -6.97
C GLU A 377 30.53 9.84 -7.86
N LYS A 378 30.33 10.16 -9.13
CA LYS A 378 29.72 9.26 -10.12
C LYS A 378 30.38 7.88 -10.15
N ILE A 379 29.56 6.86 -10.38
CA ILE A 379 30.00 5.48 -10.58
C ILE A 379 29.90 5.17 -12.07
N GLU A 380 30.98 4.67 -12.66
CA GLU A 380 30.97 4.16 -14.02
C GLU A 380 31.09 2.64 -14.03
N LEU A 381 30.13 1.97 -14.68
CA LEU A 381 30.19 0.53 -14.90
C LEU A 381 30.38 0.26 -16.39
N PRO A 382 31.36 -0.58 -16.79
CA PRO A 382 31.61 -0.93 -18.19
C PRO A 382 30.53 -1.91 -18.71
N ILE A 383 29.31 -1.41 -18.82
CA ILE A 383 28.14 -2.14 -19.29
C ILE A 383 27.64 -1.42 -20.54
N ALA A 384 27.90 -2.01 -21.68
CA ALA A 384 27.39 -1.49 -22.96
C ALA A 384 25.86 -1.68 -23.07
N TRP A 385 25.16 -0.67 -23.56
CA TRP A 385 23.72 -0.69 -23.78
C TRP A 385 23.33 0.31 -24.87
N THR A 386 22.13 0.15 -25.43
CA THR A 386 21.59 1.06 -26.45
C THR A 386 20.31 1.67 -25.90
N ASP A 387 20.17 2.99 -26.04
CA ASP A 387 18.94 3.66 -25.64
C ASP A 387 17.85 3.59 -26.71
N THR A 388 16.64 3.95 -26.35
CA THR A 388 15.47 3.91 -27.24
C THR A 388 15.52 4.93 -28.37
N TRP A 389 16.47 5.87 -28.35
CA TRP A 389 16.73 6.83 -29.43
C TRP A 389 17.86 6.39 -30.38
N GLY A 390 18.43 5.20 -30.16
CA GLY A 390 19.46 4.59 -31.00
C GLY A 390 20.90 4.99 -30.65
N ASN A 391 21.12 5.68 -29.53
CA ASN A 391 22.46 5.99 -29.08
C ASN A 391 23.09 4.78 -28.41
N GLU A 392 24.34 4.47 -28.80
CA GLU A 392 25.13 3.41 -28.18
C GLU A 392 25.96 4.00 -27.03
N HIS A 393 25.90 3.34 -25.87
CA HIS A 393 26.64 3.69 -24.66
C HIS A 393 27.60 2.57 -24.30
N GLU A 394 28.89 2.88 -24.07
CA GLU A 394 29.90 1.91 -23.67
C GLU A 394 29.83 1.60 -22.14
N SER A 395 29.24 2.50 -21.36
CA SER A 395 29.12 2.39 -19.92
C SER A 395 27.79 2.88 -19.39
N VAL A 396 27.49 2.53 -18.14
CA VAL A 396 26.35 3.08 -17.36
C VAL A 396 26.92 3.93 -16.24
N THR A 397 26.53 5.21 -16.21
CA THR A 397 26.92 6.15 -15.17
C THR A 397 25.88 6.18 -14.05
N GLY A 398 26.31 6.12 -12.80
CA GLY A 398 25.48 6.11 -11.62
C GLY A 398 25.69 7.29 -10.69
N SER A 399 24.63 7.69 -9.98
CA SER A 399 24.66 8.70 -8.91
C SER A 399 24.41 7.99 -7.58
N PRO A 400 25.42 7.81 -6.70
CA PRO A 400 25.37 6.85 -5.59
C PRO A 400 24.67 7.40 -4.35
N VAL A 401 23.51 8.03 -4.53
CA VAL A 401 22.61 8.49 -3.48
C VAL A 401 21.31 7.69 -3.59
N SER A 402 21.03 6.91 -2.57
CA SER A 402 19.83 6.08 -2.50
C SER A 402 18.84 6.61 -1.50
N PHE A 403 17.57 6.33 -1.77
CA PHE A 403 16.46 6.64 -0.88
C PHE A 403 15.67 5.38 -0.55
N HIS A 404 15.05 5.39 0.61
CA HIS A 404 14.00 4.44 0.95
C HIS A 404 12.97 5.13 1.83
N ALA A 405 11.71 5.00 1.46
CA ALA A 405 10.60 5.56 2.23
C ALA A 405 9.45 4.56 2.28
N MET A 406 8.65 4.66 3.32
CA MET A 406 7.54 3.76 3.53
C MET A 406 6.32 4.51 4.11
N ARG A 407 5.51 3.79 4.83
CA ARG A 407 4.23 4.25 5.35
C ARG A 407 4.30 5.53 6.17
N GLY A 408 5.41 5.78 6.90
CA GLY A 408 5.57 6.99 7.71
C GLY A 408 5.45 8.28 6.89
N LEU A 409 5.86 8.25 5.62
CA LEU A 409 5.69 9.37 4.70
C LEU A 409 4.32 9.33 4.00
N ALA A 410 3.82 8.13 3.67
CA ALA A 410 2.64 7.94 2.85
C ALA A 410 1.30 8.07 3.62
N ALA A 411 1.25 7.69 4.91
CA ALA A 411 -0.01 7.57 5.65
C ALA A 411 -0.45 8.88 6.33
N HIS A 412 -0.29 9.99 5.61
CA HIS A 412 -0.78 11.33 5.92
C HIS A 412 -1.73 11.82 4.85
N SER A 413 -2.64 12.71 5.18
CA SER A 413 -3.56 13.32 4.22
C SER A 413 -2.86 14.26 3.21
N ASN A 414 -1.60 14.58 3.40
CA ASN A 414 -0.73 15.28 2.46
C ASN A 414 0.36 14.37 1.84
N GLY A 415 0.21 13.06 1.99
CA GLY A 415 1.23 12.08 1.62
C GLY A 415 1.47 11.98 0.11
N PHE A 416 0.44 12.13 -0.71
CA PHE A 416 0.57 12.06 -2.17
C PHE A 416 1.56 13.11 -2.71
N GLN A 417 1.40 14.37 -2.33
CA GLN A 417 2.30 15.45 -2.76
C GLN A 417 3.70 15.30 -2.16
N SER A 418 3.81 14.78 -0.93
CA SER A 418 5.09 14.49 -0.28
C SER A 418 5.86 13.39 -1.03
N ILE A 419 5.20 12.32 -1.46
CA ILE A 419 5.81 11.25 -2.26
C ILE A 419 6.24 11.76 -3.64
N ARG A 420 5.44 12.63 -4.27
CA ARG A 420 5.84 13.25 -5.54
C ARG A 420 7.08 14.14 -5.36
N ALA A 421 7.16 14.90 -4.27
CA ALA A 421 8.35 15.67 -3.95
C ALA A 421 9.59 14.79 -3.79
N LEU A 422 9.47 13.64 -3.11
CA LEU A 422 10.55 12.66 -3.01
C LEU A 422 10.97 12.12 -4.38
N SER A 423 10.01 11.79 -5.25
CA SER A 423 10.28 11.27 -6.60
C SER A 423 11.00 12.31 -7.45
N ILE A 424 10.61 13.58 -7.34
CA ILE A 424 11.26 14.69 -8.04
C ILE A 424 12.66 14.95 -7.49
N LEU A 425 12.87 14.88 -6.16
CA LEU A 425 14.18 14.96 -5.55
C LEU A 425 15.14 13.91 -6.13
N MET A 426 14.68 12.66 -6.24
CA MET A 426 15.46 11.59 -6.87
C MET A 426 15.74 11.88 -8.34
N SER A 427 14.78 12.44 -9.07
CA SER A 427 14.92 12.78 -10.49
C SER A 427 15.94 13.89 -10.71
N ILE A 428 15.91 14.98 -9.94
CA ILE A 428 16.87 16.09 -10.11
C ILE A 428 18.30 15.71 -9.72
N LEU A 429 18.46 14.72 -8.85
CA LEU A 429 19.77 14.14 -8.50
C LEU A 429 20.27 13.11 -9.53
N GLY A 430 19.46 12.73 -10.52
CA GLY A 430 19.79 11.71 -11.50
C GLY A 430 19.98 10.31 -10.90
N THR A 431 19.21 9.96 -9.87
CA THR A 431 19.44 8.71 -9.10
C THR A 431 18.49 7.56 -9.46
N ILE A 432 17.60 7.74 -10.44
CA ILE A 432 16.60 6.72 -10.77
C ILE A 432 17.11 5.76 -11.83
N ASP A 433 17.08 4.50 -11.53
CA ASP A 433 17.49 3.33 -12.30
C ASP A 433 18.95 3.36 -12.78
N VAL A 434 19.80 3.95 -11.96
CA VAL A 434 21.26 4.04 -12.16
C VAL A 434 22.02 3.30 -11.05
N PRO A 435 23.32 2.94 -11.26
CA PRO A 435 24.15 2.37 -10.21
C PRO A 435 24.24 3.24 -8.96
N GLY A 436 23.98 2.64 -7.81
CA GLY A 436 24.01 3.31 -6.51
C GLY A 436 22.75 4.12 -6.15
N GLY A 437 21.80 4.26 -7.08
CA GLY A 437 20.55 4.99 -6.88
C GLY A 437 19.35 4.10 -6.53
N PHE A 438 18.17 4.54 -6.92
CA PHE A 438 16.95 3.74 -6.90
C PHE A 438 16.92 2.82 -8.12
N ARG A 439 16.57 1.56 -7.95
CA ARG A 439 16.51 0.59 -9.03
C ARG A 439 15.11 0.09 -9.26
N HIS A 440 14.68 0.11 -10.50
CA HIS A 440 13.48 -0.63 -10.90
C HIS A 440 13.72 -2.14 -10.79
N LYS A 441 12.68 -2.88 -10.38
CA LYS A 441 12.66 -4.35 -10.32
C LYS A 441 11.52 -4.84 -11.20
N ALA A 442 11.69 -5.99 -11.84
CA ALA A 442 10.61 -6.54 -12.67
C ALA A 442 9.32 -6.79 -11.86
N PRO A 443 8.14 -6.62 -12.42
CA PRO A 443 7.81 -6.44 -13.84
C PRO A 443 7.83 -4.98 -14.32
N PHE A 444 8.80 -4.23 -14.01
CA PHE A 444 8.87 -2.80 -14.24
C PHE A 444 10.04 -2.39 -15.14
N PRO A 445 10.02 -1.22 -15.73
CA PRO A 445 9.19 -0.04 -15.47
C PRO A 445 7.78 -0.11 -16.04
N ARG A 446 6.90 0.77 -15.57
CA ARG A 446 5.57 1.01 -16.14
C ARG A 446 5.55 2.29 -16.95
N PRO A 447 4.73 2.38 -18.01
CA PRO A 447 4.50 3.66 -18.70
C PRO A 447 3.98 4.71 -17.71
N ILE A 448 4.29 5.96 -17.98
CA ILE A 448 3.75 7.13 -17.28
C ILE A 448 3.02 7.98 -18.34
N PRO A 449 1.70 8.09 -18.28
CA PRO A 449 0.77 7.52 -17.29
C PRO A 449 0.67 5.98 -17.35
N PRO A 450 0.34 5.33 -16.23
CA PRO A 450 0.03 3.90 -16.24
C PRO A 450 -1.19 3.61 -17.12
N CYS A 451 -1.22 2.40 -17.71
CA CYS A 451 -2.35 2.01 -18.53
C CYS A 451 -3.66 1.92 -17.72
N PRO A 452 -4.70 2.66 -18.09
CA PRO A 452 -5.98 2.55 -17.43
C PRO A 452 -6.65 1.19 -17.68
N LYS A 453 -7.55 0.80 -16.80
CA LYS A 453 -8.41 -0.39 -16.94
C LYS A 453 -9.88 0.04 -17.05
N THR A 454 -10.12 1.11 -17.76
CA THR A 454 -11.44 1.68 -17.93
C THR A 454 -12.39 0.79 -18.73
N PRO A 455 -13.69 0.86 -18.49
CA PRO A 455 -14.67 0.30 -19.39
C PRO A 455 -14.69 1.09 -20.72
N THR A 456 -15.17 0.46 -21.79
CA THR A 456 -15.32 1.08 -23.12
C THR A 456 -16.53 2.04 -23.24
N GLY A 457 -17.16 2.35 -22.12
CA GLY A 457 -18.33 3.22 -22.04
C GLY A 457 -18.54 3.68 -20.60
N PRO A 458 -19.69 4.26 -20.27
CA PRO A 458 -20.06 4.54 -18.89
C PRO A 458 -19.91 3.29 -18.03
N ALA A 459 -19.57 3.48 -16.74
CA ALA A 459 -19.45 2.37 -15.81
C ALA A 459 -20.82 1.70 -15.64
N ASP A 460 -21.02 0.58 -16.31
CA ASP A 460 -22.25 -0.16 -16.34
C ASP A 460 -22.07 -1.52 -15.65
N VAL A 461 -22.87 -1.74 -14.59
CA VAL A 461 -22.89 -2.98 -13.84
C VAL A 461 -24.18 -3.70 -14.16
N GLN A 462 -24.08 -4.80 -14.91
CA GLN A 462 -25.20 -5.57 -15.40
C GLN A 462 -25.36 -6.89 -14.65
N PRO A 463 -26.61 -7.32 -14.37
CA PRO A 463 -26.90 -8.64 -13.83
C PRO A 463 -26.27 -9.77 -14.66
N ASN A 464 -25.78 -10.79 -13.97
CA ASN A 464 -25.18 -12.00 -14.57
C ASN A 464 -24.03 -11.77 -15.54
N THR A 465 -23.44 -10.59 -15.56
CA THR A 465 -22.37 -10.19 -16.49
C THR A 465 -21.08 -9.88 -15.75
N PRO A 466 -19.92 -10.36 -16.21
CA PRO A 466 -18.62 -9.93 -15.69
C PRO A 466 -18.44 -8.41 -15.82
N LEU A 467 -17.81 -7.80 -14.82
CA LEU A 467 -17.55 -6.38 -14.84
C LEU A 467 -16.61 -6.00 -16.01
N ASN A 468 -17.02 -5.04 -16.82
CA ASN A 468 -16.16 -4.41 -17.80
C ASN A 468 -15.39 -3.25 -17.13
N GLY A 469 -14.04 -3.31 -17.15
CA GLY A 469 -13.20 -2.30 -16.53
C GLY A 469 -12.62 -2.69 -15.17
N MET A 470 -12.47 -1.71 -14.27
CA MET A 470 -11.81 -1.93 -12.98
C MET A 470 -12.66 -2.73 -12.00
N PRO A 471 -12.02 -3.60 -11.17
CA PRO A 471 -12.09 -3.22 -9.75
C PRO A 471 -10.85 -2.47 -9.21
N LEU A 472 -9.68 -2.64 -9.76
CA LEU A 472 -8.48 -1.83 -9.45
C LEU A 472 -7.92 -1.25 -10.76
N GLY A 473 -7.53 0.01 -10.78
CA GLY A 473 -7.12 0.68 -12.01
C GLY A 473 -6.11 1.82 -11.86
N TRP A 474 -5.84 2.46 -12.98
CA TRP A 474 -4.85 3.52 -13.12
C TRP A 474 -5.41 4.64 -14.02
N PRO A 475 -6.30 5.51 -13.50
CA PRO A 475 -6.82 6.61 -14.31
C PRO A 475 -5.69 7.54 -14.78
N ALA A 476 -5.72 7.91 -16.04
CA ALA A 476 -4.77 8.85 -16.65
C ALA A 476 -5.42 10.16 -17.06
N ASP A 477 -6.76 10.21 -17.01
CA ASP A 477 -7.57 11.28 -17.54
C ASP A 477 -8.94 11.30 -16.82
N PRO A 478 -9.64 12.45 -16.73
CA PRO A 478 -10.98 12.51 -16.18
C PRO A 478 -11.98 11.52 -16.80
N ASP A 479 -11.82 11.20 -18.07
CA ASP A 479 -12.71 10.28 -18.77
C ASP A 479 -12.46 8.81 -18.44
N ASP A 480 -11.35 8.51 -17.79
CA ASP A 480 -11.03 7.18 -17.27
C ASP A 480 -11.74 6.85 -15.94
N LEU A 481 -12.40 7.81 -15.31
CA LEU A 481 -13.04 7.57 -14.01
C LEU A 481 -14.19 6.55 -14.13
N PHE A 482 -14.31 5.72 -13.11
CA PHE A 482 -15.34 4.71 -12.98
C PHE A 482 -16.57 5.30 -12.26
N VAL A 483 -17.33 6.10 -12.98
CA VAL A 483 -18.52 6.84 -12.52
C VAL A 483 -19.70 6.55 -13.43
N ASP A 484 -20.92 6.78 -12.94
CA ASP A 484 -22.13 6.68 -13.75
C ASP A 484 -22.31 7.87 -14.73
N GLU A 485 -23.42 7.90 -15.43
CA GLU A 485 -23.73 8.97 -16.40
C GLU A 485 -23.87 10.35 -15.74
N GLN A 486 -24.19 10.40 -14.43
CA GLN A 486 -24.33 11.61 -13.64
C GLN A 486 -22.99 12.04 -13.00
N GLY A 487 -21.93 11.23 -13.14
CA GLY A 487 -20.61 11.46 -12.54
C GLY A 487 -20.53 11.02 -11.08
N GLU A 488 -21.52 10.25 -10.58
CA GLU A 488 -21.51 9.75 -9.21
C GLU A 488 -20.73 8.43 -9.10
N PRO A 489 -20.17 8.11 -7.92
CA PRO A 489 -19.37 6.89 -7.71
C PRO A 489 -20.15 5.60 -7.96
N VAL A 490 -19.58 4.68 -8.72
CA VAL A 490 -20.12 3.33 -8.92
C VAL A 490 -19.63 2.35 -7.87
N ARG A 491 -18.49 2.62 -7.22
CA ARG A 491 -17.93 1.77 -6.16
C ARG A 491 -18.36 2.21 -4.79
N LEU A 492 -18.58 1.23 -3.91
CA LEU A 492 -18.90 1.48 -2.49
C LEU A 492 -17.85 2.34 -1.78
N ASP A 493 -16.57 2.11 -2.06
CA ASP A 493 -15.45 2.84 -1.47
C ASP A 493 -15.15 4.18 -2.17
N LYS A 494 -15.95 4.54 -3.17
CA LYS A 494 -15.81 5.77 -3.98
C LYS A 494 -14.46 5.94 -4.68
N ALA A 495 -13.66 4.87 -4.77
CA ALA A 495 -12.42 4.86 -5.51
C ALA A 495 -12.67 5.04 -7.01
N PHE A 496 -11.69 5.62 -7.72
CA PHE A 496 -11.75 5.89 -9.15
C PHE A 496 -12.94 6.76 -9.57
N SER A 497 -13.41 7.60 -8.67
CA SER A 497 -14.42 8.63 -8.89
C SER A 497 -13.84 10.01 -8.63
N TRP A 498 -14.65 11.04 -8.78
CA TRP A 498 -14.27 12.40 -8.43
C TRP A 498 -13.94 12.60 -6.94
N GLU A 499 -14.40 11.68 -6.07
CA GLU A 499 -14.02 11.70 -4.64
C GLU A 499 -12.55 11.33 -4.45
N TYR A 500 -12.10 10.25 -5.08
CA TYR A 500 -10.72 9.74 -5.01
C TYR A 500 -10.25 9.23 -6.38
N PRO A 501 -9.88 10.12 -7.28
CA PRO A 501 -9.56 9.75 -8.66
C PRO A 501 -8.40 8.77 -8.78
N LEU A 502 -7.34 8.94 -8.00
CA LEU A 502 -6.13 8.11 -8.08
C LEU A 502 -6.04 7.06 -6.96
N ALA A 503 -7.17 6.52 -6.51
CA ALA A 503 -7.24 5.50 -5.47
C ALA A 503 -6.87 4.10 -6.00
N VAL A 504 -5.65 3.92 -6.45
CA VAL A 504 -5.15 2.78 -7.25
C VAL A 504 -5.27 1.39 -6.60
N HIS A 505 -5.59 1.31 -5.33
CA HIS A 505 -5.81 0.05 -4.59
C HIS A 505 -7.22 -0.07 -3.99
N GLY A 506 -8.11 0.88 -4.28
CA GLY A 506 -9.40 1.02 -3.59
C GLY A 506 -9.24 1.53 -2.15
N LEU A 507 -10.36 1.76 -1.45
CA LEU A 507 -10.43 2.38 -0.13
C LEU A 507 -11.16 1.48 0.87
N MET A 508 -10.44 0.56 1.46
CA MET A 508 -11.01 -0.41 2.38
C MET A 508 -11.52 0.21 3.69
N HIS A 509 -10.92 1.34 4.14
CA HIS A 509 -11.27 1.95 5.44
C HIS A 509 -12.68 2.55 5.50
N ASN A 510 -13.24 2.96 4.37
CA ASN A 510 -14.60 3.52 4.30
C ASN A 510 -15.68 2.48 4.00
N ALA A 511 -15.31 1.20 3.82
CA ALA A 511 -16.22 0.18 3.34
C ALA A 511 -17.42 -0.05 4.26
N ILE A 512 -17.15 -0.22 5.57
CA ILE A 512 -18.22 -0.47 6.55
C ILE A 512 -19.09 0.77 6.72
N THR A 513 -18.48 1.95 6.82
CA THR A 513 -19.19 3.22 6.98
C THR A 513 -20.13 3.50 5.81
N ASN A 514 -19.63 3.33 4.58
CA ASN A 514 -20.42 3.54 3.38
C ASN A 514 -21.54 2.49 3.22
N ALA A 515 -21.25 1.22 3.52
CA ALA A 515 -22.27 0.16 3.53
C ALA A 515 -23.37 0.43 4.56
N TRP A 516 -22.99 0.82 5.77
CA TRP A 516 -23.93 1.18 6.83
C TRP A 516 -24.82 2.39 6.49
N ARG A 517 -24.22 3.39 5.79
CA ARG A 517 -24.95 4.58 5.33
C ARG A 517 -25.78 4.33 4.09
N GLN A 518 -25.58 3.21 3.42
CA GLN A 518 -26.16 2.91 2.11
C GLN A 518 -25.77 3.97 1.06
N ASP A 519 -24.53 4.43 1.09
CA ASP A 519 -24.00 5.47 0.22
C ASP A 519 -22.77 4.94 -0.54
N PRO A 520 -22.78 4.92 -1.86
CA PRO A 520 -23.78 5.47 -2.81
C PRO A 520 -25.05 4.62 -2.98
N TYR A 521 -25.09 3.39 -2.47
CA TYR A 521 -26.21 2.48 -2.56
C TYR A 521 -26.15 1.41 -1.44
N PRO A 522 -27.24 0.69 -1.16
CA PRO A 522 -27.24 -0.36 -0.15
C PRO A 522 -26.37 -1.54 -0.56
N ILE A 523 -25.70 -2.14 0.43
CA ILE A 523 -24.98 -3.42 0.30
C ILE A 523 -25.77 -4.49 1.02
N ASP A 524 -26.04 -5.59 0.34
CA ASP A 524 -26.67 -6.77 0.93
C ASP A 524 -25.62 -7.65 1.64
N THR A 525 -24.55 -8.02 0.93
CA THR A 525 -23.53 -8.94 1.46
C THR A 525 -22.14 -8.32 1.41
N LEU A 526 -21.49 -8.29 2.57
CA LEU A 526 -20.09 -7.88 2.74
C LEU A 526 -19.26 -9.11 3.12
N LEU A 527 -18.35 -9.53 2.25
CA LEU A 527 -17.37 -10.58 2.51
C LEU A 527 -16.02 -9.95 2.88
N ILE A 528 -15.52 -10.31 4.05
CA ILE A 528 -14.21 -9.85 4.56
C ILE A 528 -13.28 -11.05 4.70
N PHE A 529 -12.14 -10.98 4.06
CA PHE A 529 -11.10 -11.99 4.13
C PHE A 529 -9.84 -11.44 4.83
N MET A 530 -9.39 -12.10 5.89
CA MET A 530 -8.14 -11.79 6.62
C MET A 530 -8.01 -10.31 7.03
N ALA A 531 -9.10 -9.65 7.40
CA ALA A 531 -9.11 -8.26 7.89
C ALA A 531 -9.91 -8.14 9.18
N ASN A 532 -9.29 -7.62 10.23
CA ASN A 532 -9.93 -7.40 11.52
C ASN A 532 -10.50 -5.98 11.61
N MET A 533 -11.53 -5.70 10.80
CA MET A 533 -12.11 -4.36 10.68
C MET A 533 -12.92 -3.92 11.90
N ALA A 534 -13.30 -4.83 12.76
CA ALA A 534 -13.94 -4.50 14.04
C ALA A 534 -12.95 -4.10 15.14
N TRP A 535 -11.65 -4.05 14.84
CA TRP A 535 -10.63 -3.75 15.85
C TRP A 535 -9.49 -2.88 15.32
N ASN A 536 -8.53 -3.45 14.60
CA ASN A 536 -7.31 -2.73 14.24
C ASN A 536 -7.16 -2.44 12.74
N SER A 537 -8.05 -2.95 11.89
CA SER A 537 -8.09 -2.64 10.46
C SER A 537 -9.14 -1.60 10.14
N THR A 538 -9.30 -0.62 11.00
CA THR A 538 -10.23 0.50 10.85
C THR A 538 -9.75 1.71 11.64
N MET A 539 -10.19 2.87 11.21
CA MET A 539 -10.16 4.11 11.99
C MET A 539 -11.43 4.13 12.85
N ASN A 540 -11.41 4.80 13.99
CA ASN A 540 -12.56 4.88 14.90
C ASN A 540 -13.25 3.54 15.19
N THR A 541 -12.52 2.63 15.81
CA THR A 541 -12.95 1.25 16.10
C THR A 541 -14.31 1.19 16.81
N ALA A 542 -14.60 2.14 17.69
CA ALA A 542 -15.84 2.19 18.43
C ALA A 542 -17.06 2.39 17.52
N GLU A 543 -16.99 3.34 16.60
CA GLU A 543 -18.10 3.61 15.65
C GLU A 543 -18.33 2.42 14.73
N VAL A 544 -17.26 1.84 14.18
CA VAL A 544 -17.38 0.68 13.29
C VAL A 544 -18.10 -0.49 13.96
N ARG A 545 -17.79 -0.77 15.22
CA ARG A 545 -18.48 -1.83 15.98
C ARG A 545 -19.97 -1.50 16.19
N THR A 546 -20.30 -0.24 16.41
CA THR A 546 -21.69 0.23 16.50
C THR A 546 -22.40 0.06 15.16
N MET A 547 -21.76 0.45 14.05
CA MET A 547 -22.31 0.32 12.70
C MET A 547 -22.59 -1.14 12.32
N LEU A 548 -21.71 -2.07 12.71
CA LEU A 548 -21.90 -3.50 12.45
C LEU A 548 -23.11 -4.09 13.16
N ASN A 549 -23.52 -3.50 14.29
CA ASN A 549 -24.67 -3.92 15.10
C ASN A 549 -25.93 -3.10 14.84
N ASP A 550 -25.84 -2.03 14.05
CA ASP A 550 -26.99 -1.15 13.84
C ASP A 550 -28.07 -1.81 12.98
N LYS A 551 -29.32 -1.70 13.42
CA LYS A 551 -30.50 -2.26 12.78
C LYS A 551 -31.39 -1.12 12.27
N ASP A 552 -32.15 -1.41 11.24
CA ASP A 552 -33.18 -0.52 10.74
C ASP A 552 -34.48 -0.58 11.61
N ASP A 553 -35.48 0.16 11.20
CA ASP A 553 -36.77 0.22 11.94
C ASP A 553 -37.54 -1.12 11.93
N ASN A 554 -37.19 -2.05 11.05
CA ASN A 554 -37.75 -3.40 10.98
C ASN A 554 -37.00 -4.42 11.83
N GLY A 555 -35.87 -4.01 12.46
CA GLY A 555 -35.01 -4.87 13.26
C GLY A 555 -33.98 -5.65 12.45
N GLU A 556 -33.84 -5.38 11.14
CA GLU A 556 -32.86 -5.98 10.28
C GLU A 556 -31.55 -5.20 10.32
N TYR A 557 -30.40 -5.89 10.20
CA TYR A 557 -29.10 -5.22 10.17
C TYR A 557 -28.98 -4.35 8.91
N LYS A 558 -28.45 -3.15 9.03
CA LYS A 558 -28.23 -2.22 7.90
C LYS A 558 -27.25 -2.74 6.85
N ILE A 559 -26.33 -3.62 7.25
CA ILE A 559 -25.57 -4.49 6.36
C ILE A 559 -26.15 -5.88 6.56
N PRO A 560 -27.08 -6.35 5.71
CA PRO A 560 -27.90 -7.53 6.02
C PRO A 560 -27.10 -8.81 6.27
N PHE A 561 -26.00 -9.04 5.53
CA PHE A 561 -25.22 -10.27 5.69
C PHE A 561 -23.72 -10.04 5.67
N LEU A 562 -23.05 -10.59 6.67
CA LEU A 562 -21.61 -10.45 6.86
C LEU A 562 -20.93 -11.82 6.85
N ILE A 563 -20.09 -12.07 5.85
CA ILE A 563 -19.26 -13.26 5.73
C ILE A 563 -17.84 -12.91 6.13
N VAL A 564 -17.24 -13.66 7.04
CA VAL A 564 -15.85 -13.50 7.44
C VAL A 564 -15.08 -14.79 7.21
N ALA A 565 -14.05 -14.74 6.39
CA ALA A 565 -13.12 -15.85 6.18
C ALA A 565 -11.80 -15.55 6.91
N ASP A 566 -11.47 -16.37 7.89
CA ASP A 566 -10.26 -16.25 8.70
C ASP A 566 -9.81 -17.63 9.20
N ALA A 567 -8.53 -17.77 9.51
CA ALA A 567 -7.99 -18.97 10.13
C ALA A 567 -8.18 -18.99 11.66
N PHE A 568 -8.50 -17.84 12.25
CA PHE A 568 -8.55 -17.65 13.72
C PHE A 568 -9.79 -16.89 14.15
N GLN A 569 -10.22 -17.15 15.37
CA GLN A 569 -11.25 -16.39 16.04
C GLN A 569 -10.70 -15.00 16.41
N SER A 570 -11.03 -13.99 15.61
CA SER A 570 -10.68 -12.58 15.84
C SER A 570 -11.86 -11.77 16.36
N GLU A 571 -11.64 -10.49 16.68
CA GLU A 571 -12.74 -9.59 17.03
C GLU A 571 -13.75 -9.46 15.88
N MET A 572 -13.29 -9.50 14.63
CA MET A 572 -14.18 -9.40 13.47
C MET A 572 -15.07 -10.63 13.30
N THR A 573 -14.58 -11.82 13.60
CA THR A 573 -15.37 -13.06 13.47
C THR A 573 -16.61 -13.07 14.37
N ALA A 574 -16.56 -12.37 15.53
CA ALA A 574 -17.71 -12.26 16.43
C ALA A 574 -18.92 -11.52 15.82
N TYR A 575 -18.67 -10.69 14.81
CA TYR A 575 -19.73 -9.93 14.10
C TYR A 575 -20.28 -10.65 12.86
N ALA A 576 -19.70 -11.77 12.47
CA ALA A 576 -20.10 -12.48 11.25
C ALA A 576 -21.47 -13.15 11.40
N ASP A 577 -22.20 -13.26 10.30
CA ASP A 577 -23.37 -14.14 10.15
C ASP A 577 -22.92 -15.53 9.69
N LEU A 578 -21.86 -15.57 8.86
CA LEU A 578 -21.22 -16.80 8.40
C LEU A 578 -19.70 -16.68 8.54
N VAL A 579 -19.07 -17.63 9.24
CA VAL A 579 -17.62 -17.72 9.39
C VAL A 579 -17.09 -18.91 8.58
N LEU A 580 -16.11 -18.64 7.73
CA LEU A 580 -15.44 -19.63 6.89
C LEU A 580 -14.04 -19.91 7.41
N PRO A 581 -13.74 -21.13 7.86
CA PRO A 581 -12.43 -21.47 8.45
C PRO A 581 -11.37 -21.61 7.37
N ASP A 582 -10.45 -20.66 7.28
CA ASP A 582 -9.29 -20.72 6.39
C ASP A 582 -8.17 -21.57 7.00
N THR A 583 -7.25 -21.98 6.18
CA THR A 583 -6.03 -22.71 6.56
C THR A 583 -4.93 -21.76 7.03
N THR A 584 -3.97 -22.32 7.78
CA THR A 584 -2.70 -21.60 8.00
C THR A 584 -1.82 -21.70 6.76
N TYR A 585 -0.77 -20.88 6.73
CA TYR A 585 0.19 -20.88 5.63
C TYR A 585 1.01 -22.18 5.50
N LEU A 586 1.01 -23.04 6.52
CA LEU A 586 1.66 -24.35 6.50
C LEU A 586 0.78 -25.45 5.92
N GLU A 587 -0.47 -25.17 5.66
CA GLU A 587 -1.51 -26.14 5.27
C GLU A 587 -2.01 -25.94 3.83
N ARG A 588 -1.49 -24.96 3.07
CA ARG A 588 -2.01 -24.62 1.75
C ARG A 588 -0.93 -24.36 0.71
N HIS A 589 -1.28 -24.56 -0.54
CA HIS A 589 -0.57 -24.00 -1.68
C HIS A 589 -0.89 -22.51 -1.81
N ASP A 590 0.09 -21.73 -2.21
CA ASP A 590 -0.08 -20.28 -2.43
C ASP A 590 0.98 -19.77 -3.41
N CYS A 591 0.65 -18.82 -4.24
CA CYS A 591 1.63 -18.11 -5.05
C CYS A 591 1.74 -16.67 -4.58
N MET A 592 2.97 -16.21 -4.40
CA MET A 592 3.23 -14.87 -3.93
C MET A 592 2.98 -13.86 -5.02
N SER A 593 2.24 -12.82 -4.68
CA SER A 593 2.12 -11.65 -5.54
C SER A 593 3.49 -11.06 -5.83
N MET A 594 3.76 -10.76 -7.10
CA MET A 594 4.96 -10.02 -7.49
C MET A 594 4.91 -8.55 -7.00
N LEU A 595 3.73 -8.07 -6.59
CA LEU A 595 3.53 -6.71 -6.09
C LEU A 595 4.17 -6.44 -4.73
N ASP A 596 4.50 -7.46 -3.96
CA ASP A 596 4.84 -7.34 -2.56
C ASP A 596 6.23 -7.87 -2.24
N ARG A 597 7.17 -7.44 -3.04
CA ARG A 597 8.55 -7.90 -2.95
C ARG A 597 9.26 -7.34 -1.73
N PRO A 598 10.05 -8.18 -1.05
CA PRO A 598 11.11 -7.68 -0.19
C PRO A 598 12.17 -6.98 -1.04
N ILE A 599 12.90 -6.05 -0.46
CA ILE A 599 14.15 -5.58 -1.06
C ILE A 599 15.05 -6.80 -1.29
N SER A 600 15.36 -7.07 -2.55
CA SER A 600 16.16 -8.23 -2.94
C SER A 600 17.29 -7.81 -3.89
N GLU A 601 18.31 -8.63 -3.97
CA GLU A 601 19.43 -8.45 -4.89
C GLU A 601 19.08 -8.78 -6.35
N PHE A 602 17.87 -9.34 -6.59
CA PHE A 602 17.49 -9.77 -7.94
C PHE A 602 16.96 -8.61 -8.78
N ASP A 603 17.48 -8.52 -9.98
CA ASP A 603 17.10 -7.51 -10.95
C ASP A 603 15.95 -7.96 -11.85
N GLY A 604 15.83 -9.26 -12.09
CA GLY A 604 14.79 -9.88 -12.87
C GLY A 604 13.56 -10.28 -12.06
N PRO A 605 12.55 -10.83 -12.72
CA PRO A 605 11.36 -11.40 -12.08
C PRO A 605 11.69 -12.46 -11.04
N VAL A 606 10.97 -12.42 -9.93
CA VAL A 606 11.08 -13.39 -8.84
C VAL A 606 9.69 -13.83 -8.44
N ASP A 607 9.46 -15.13 -8.42
CA ASP A 607 8.28 -15.74 -7.81
C ASP A 607 8.66 -16.49 -6.54
N SER A 608 7.76 -16.51 -5.57
CA SER A 608 7.85 -17.38 -4.41
C SER A 608 6.52 -18.12 -4.25
N VAL A 609 6.58 -19.38 -3.86
CA VAL A 609 5.38 -20.18 -3.61
C VAL A 609 5.41 -20.78 -2.21
N ARG A 610 4.23 -21.10 -1.70
CA ARG A 610 4.06 -21.97 -0.55
C ARG A 610 3.59 -23.32 -1.02
N ILE A 611 4.18 -24.33 -0.42
CA ILE A 611 3.78 -25.72 -0.58
C ILE A 611 3.40 -26.20 0.82
N PRO A 612 2.25 -26.88 0.99
CA PRO A 612 1.80 -27.31 2.31
C PRO A 612 2.77 -28.31 2.93
N VAL A 613 3.10 -28.10 4.18
CA VAL A 613 3.91 -29.05 4.97
C VAL A 613 3.04 -29.98 5.79
N LEU A 614 1.80 -29.61 6.05
CA LEU A 614 0.76 -30.33 6.78
C LEU A 614 -0.55 -30.36 5.99
N PRO A 615 -1.40 -31.38 6.22
CA PRO A 615 -2.78 -31.30 5.77
C PRO A 615 -3.55 -30.21 6.55
N PRO A 616 -4.66 -29.68 5.98
CA PRO A 616 -5.56 -28.79 6.69
C PRO A 616 -6.04 -29.39 8.03
N LYS A 617 -6.14 -28.55 9.07
CA LYS A 617 -6.62 -28.96 10.37
C LYS A 617 -8.16 -28.98 10.41
N GLY A 618 -8.76 -30.09 10.85
CA GLY A 618 -10.21 -30.24 10.87
C GLY A 618 -10.82 -30.11 9.47
N ASP A 619 -11.89 -29.34 9.34
CA ASP A 619 -12.59 -29.11 8.08
C ASP A 619 -12.19 -27.78 7.42
N CYS A 620 -10.99 -27.22 7.73
CA CYS A 620 -10.51 -25.99 7.10
C CYS A 620 -10.33 -26.19 5.59
N LYS A 621 -10.67 -25.16 4.81
CA LYS A 621 -10.36 -25.09 3.38
C LYS A 621 -9.58 -23.82 3.07
N PRO A 622 -8.54 -23.89 2.19
CA PRO A 622 -7.91 -22.67 1.69
C PRO A 622 -8.97 -21.77 1.04
N PHE A 623 -8.95 -20.49 1.39
CA PHE A 623 -9.97 -19.56 0.88
C PHE A 623 -9.96 -19.45 -0.64
N GLN A 624 -8.81 -19.61 -1.30
CA GLN A 624 -8.74 -19.70 -2.77
C GLN A 624 -9.54 -20.87 -3.34
N GLU A 625 -9.61 -21.98 -2.64
CA GLU A 625 -10.42 -23.14 -3.08
C GLU A 625 -11.91 -22.89 -2.81
N VAL A 626 -12.23 -22.13 -1.75
CA VAL A 626 -13.59 -21.67 -1.52
C VAL A 626 -14.06 -20.76 -2.65
N LEU A 627 -13.20 -19.86 -3.14
CA LEU A 627 -13.53 -18.98 -4.27
C LEU A 627 -13.71 -19.75 -5.58
N ILE A 628 -12.90 -20.79 -5.83
CA ILE A 628 -13.04 -21.63 -7.02
C ILE A 628 -14.34 -22.43 -6.95
N GLU A 629 -14.69 -22.98 -5.79
CA GLU A 629 -15.92 -23.75 -5.60
C GLU A 629 -17.16 -22.87 -5.78
N ILE A 630 -17.23 -21.74 -5.06
CA ILE A 630 -18.39 -20.84 -5.16
C ILE A 630 -18.48 -20.19 -6.55
N GLY A 631 -17.34 -19.87 -7.17
CA GLY A 631 -17.29 -19.36 -8.54
C GLY A 631 -17.86 -20.38 -9.55
N SER A 632 -17.57 -21.67 -9.33
CA SER A 632 -18.11 -22.75 -10.15
C SER A 632 -19.64 -22.93 -9.92
N ARG A 633 -20.12 -22.92 -8.67
CA ARG A 633 -21.54 -23.01 -8.35
C ARG A 633 -22.35 -21.84 -8.93
N LEU A 634 -21.80 -20.64 -8.90
CA LEU A 634 -22.37 -19.42 -9.50
C LEU A 634 -22.17 -19.35 -11.03
N LYS A 635 -21.54 -20.35 -11.62
CA LYS A 635 -21.24 -20.41 -13.07
C LYS A 635 -20.52 -19.16 -13.58
N LEU A 636 -19.55 -18.65 -12.80
CA LEU A 636 -18.72 -17.55 -13.24
C LEU A 636 -17.81 -17.97 -14.39
N PRO A 637 -17.73 -17.23 -15.50
CA PRO A 637 -17.09 -17.69 -16.75
C PRO A 637 -15.65 -18.20 -16.61
N VAL A 638 -14.88 -17.64 -15.70
CA VAL A 638 -13.47 -18.04 -15.48
C VAL A 638 -13.35 -19.40 -14.77
N PHE A 639 -14.38 -19.83 -14.03
CA PHE A 639 -14.35 -21.03 -13.19
C PHE A 639 -15.11 -22.21 -13.78
N VAL A 640 -15.77 -22.04 -14.92
CA VAL A 640 -16.51 -23.12 -15.61
C VAL A 640 -16.06 -23.26 -17.06
N ASN A 641 -16.26 -24.45 -17.60
CA ASN A 641 -16.12 -24.74 -19.02
C ASN A 641 -17.36 -24.24 -19.77
N GLU A 642 -17.34 -24.29 -21.11
CA GLU A 642 -18.45 -23.90 -21.97
C GLU A 642 -19.75 -24.70 -21.70
N ASP A 643 -19.63 -25.96 -21.26
CA ASP A 643 -20.74 -26.79 -20.87
C ASP A 643 -21.27 -26.54 -19.45
N GLY A 644 -20.68 -25.57 -18.73
CA GLY A 644 -21.03 -25.23 -17.36
C GLY A 644 -20.43 -26.14 -16.29
N SER A 645 -19.62 -27.12 -16.67
CA SER A 645 -18.90 -27.96 -15.71
C SER A 645 -17.76 -27.19 -15.06
N ARG A 646 -17.37 -27.60 -13.84
CA ARG A 646 -16.24 -27.02 -13.10
C ARG A 646 -14.95 -27.13 -13.93
N LYS A 647 -14.22 -26.02 -14.08
CA LYS A 647 -13.02 -25.94 -14.91
C LYS A 647 -11.75 -26.35 -14.15
N TYR A 648 -11.61 -25.95 -12.90
CA TYR A 648 -10.41 -26.21 -12.09
C TYR A 648 -10.76 -27.10 -10.91
N ARG A 649 -9.94 -28.14 -10.70
CA ARG A 649 -10.11 -29.09 -9.60
C ARG A 649 -9.82 -28.44 -8.24
N ASP A 650 -8.70 -27.71 -8.15
CA ASP A 650 -8.15 -27.10 -6.94
C ASP A 650 -7.31 -25.86 -7.30
N TYR A 651 -6.75 -25.20 -6.31
CA TYR A 651 -5.94 -24.01 -6.53
C TYR A 651 -4.62 -24.26 -7.27
N PRO A 652 -3.83 -25.33 -6.99
CA PRO A 652 -2.69 -25.67 -7.82
C PRO A 652 -3.03 -25.88 -9.29
N ASP A 653 -4.13 -26.56 -9.58
CA ASP A 653 -4.64 -26.75 -10.93
C ASP A 653 -5.01 -25.42 -11.61
N PHE A 654 -5.69 -24.52 -10.87
CA PHE A 654 -6.01 -23.18 -11.34
C PHE A 654 -4.72 -22.39 -11.70
N VAL A 655 -3.74 -22.34 -10.81
CA VAL A 655 -2.50 -21.58 -11.03
C VAL A 655 -1.72 -22.11 -12.24
N THR A 656 -1.69 -23.43 -12.41
CA THR A 656 -0.98 -24.07 -13.52
C THR A 656 -1.64 -23.81 -14.87
N ASN A 657 -2.97 -23.90 -14.92
CA ASN A 657 -3.73 -23.89 -16.19
C ASN A 657 -4.36 -22.55 -16.54
N PHE A 658 -4.36 -21.58 -15.62
CA PHE A 658 -4.91 -20.25 -15.91
C PHE A 658 -4.09 -19.51 -16.95
N GLU A 659 -4.78 -18.92 -17.92
CA GLU A 659 -4.23 -17.98 -18.88
C GLU A 659 -4.91 -16.62 -18.72
N THR A 660 -4.14 -15.53 -18.87
CA THR A 660 -4.65 -14.16 -18.77
C THR A 660 -5.72 -13.87 -19.84
N ALA A 661 -5.52 -14.43 -21.03
CA ALA A 661 -6.50 -14.52 -22.10
C ALA A 661 -6.39 -15.90 -22.77
N PRO A 662 -7.48 -16.48 -23.27
CA PRO A 662 -7.44 -17.77 -23.94
C PRO A 662 -6.37 -17.82 -25.06
N GLY A 663 -5.49 -18.82 -25.02
CA GLY A 663 -4.40 -18.98 -25.96
C GLY A 663 -3.21 -18.04 -25.76
N SER A 664 -3.18 -17.23 -24.71
CA SER A 664 -2.06 -16.32 -24.41
C SER A 664 -0.82 -17.04 -23.87
N GLY A 665 -1.00 -18.18 -23.23
CA GLY A 665 0.05 -18.93 -22.54
C GLY A 665 0.65 -18.20 -21.35
N ILE A 666 0.02 -17.15 -20.83
CA ILE A 666 0.48 -16.38 -19.66
C ILE A 666 -0.30 -16.83 -18.44
N GLY A 667 0.41 -17.41 -17.46
CA GLY A 667 -0.16 -17.83 -16.16
C GLY A 667 0.16 -16.89 -15.00
N PHE A 668 -0.11 -17.36 -13.79
CA PHE A 668 0.17 -16.63 -12.54
C PHE A 668 1.64 -16.63 -12.15
N LEU A 669 2.36 -17.71 -12.45
CA LEU A 669 3.77 -17.89 -12.13
C LEU A 669 4.61 -17.74 -13.39
N ALA A 670 5.72 -17.01 -13.27
CA ALA A 670 6.63 -16.75 -14.37
C ALA A 670 7.55 -17.94 -14.69
N GLY A 671 7.96 -18.71 -13.66
CA GLY A 671 8.94 -19.77 -13.80
C GLY A 671 8.36 -21.05 -14.40
N TRP A 672 9.19 -21.75 -15.19
CA TRP A 672 8.96 -23.12 -15.66
C TRP A 672 7.63 -23.34 -16.38
N ARG A 673 7.26 -22.41 -17.26
CA ARG A 673 6.20 -22.58 -18.26
C ARG A 673 6.69 -23.45 -19.42
N GLY A 674 5.76 -23.91 -20.28
CA GLY A 674 6.05 -24.90 -21.33
C GLY A 674 5.97 -26.32 -20.80
N THR A 675 5.57 -27.29 -21.62
CA THR A 675 5.30 -28.68 -21.20
C THR A 675 6.47 -29.38 -20.52
N GLY A 676 7.71 -28.97 -20.84
CA GLY A 676 8.95 -29.44 -20.19
C GLY A 676 9.52 -28.47 -19.13
N GLY A 677 8.86 -27.33 -18.90
CA GLY A 677 9.36 -26.28 -17.96
C GLY A 677 10.48 -25.42 -18.55
N GLU A 678 10.62 -25.38 -19.86
CA GLU A 678 11.71 -24.70 -20.58
C GLU A 678 11.42 -23.23 -20.88
N LYS A 679 10.19 -22.75 -20.62
CA LYS A 679 9.76 -21.39 -20.97
C LYS A 679 9.62 -20.51 -19.73
N PHE A 680 9.70 -19.21 -19.94
CA PHE A 680 9.60 -18.16 -18.94
C PHE A 680 8.46 -17.18 -19.29
N MET A 681 7.66 -16.80 -18.30
CA MET A 681 6.50 -15.90 -18.43
C MET A 681 5.38 -16.42 -19.32
N LYS A 682 5.70 -16.77 -20.55
CA LYS A 682 4.79 -17.30 -21.57
C LYS A 682 5.12 -18.77 -21.90
N GLY A 683 4.10 -19.55 -22.14
CA GLY A 683 4.19 -20.94 -22.57
C GLY A 683 2.99 -21.74 -22.11
N GLU A 684 2.81 -22.92 -22.69
CA GLU A 684 1.78 -23.83 -22.32
C GLU A 684 1.87 -24.18 -20.82
N PRO A 685 0.77 -24.61 -20.20
CA PRO A 685 0.78 -25.11 -18.82
C PRO A 685 1.80 -26.24 -18.65
N ASN A 686 2.55 -26.18 -17.54
CA ASN A 686 3.46 -27.25 -17.14
C ASN A 686 2.87 -28.06 -15.98
N PRO A 687 2.44 -29.31 -16.18
CA PRO A 687 1.85 -30.11 -15.10
C PRO A 687 2.77 -30.32 -13.88
N LYS A 688 4.09 -30.19 -14.09
CA LYS A 688 5.11 -30.32 -13.04
C LYS A 688 5.61 -28.99 -12.49
N GLN A 689 4.95 -27.89 -12.77
CA GLN A 689 5.41 -26.56 -12.36
C GLN A 689 5.61 -26.46 -10.84
N TRP A 690 4.66 -26.92 -10.03
CA TRP A 690 4.76 -26.93 -8.57
C TRP A 690 5.92 -27.79 -8.06
N GLU A 691 6.16 -28.97 -8.65
CA GLU A 691 7.31 -29.81 -8.29
C GLU A 691 8.64 -29.12 -8.58
N MET A 692 8.71 -28.32 -9.65
CA MET A 692 9.91 -27.57 -10.00
C MET A 692 10.18 -26.45 -8.99
N TYR A 693 9.12 -25.75 -8.54
CA TYR A 693 9.26 -24.78 -7.44
C TYR A 693 9.71 -25.48 -6.14
N GLU A 694 9.13 -26.60 -5.79
CA GLU A 694 9.50 -27.37 -4.58
C GLU A 694 10.98 -27.76 -4.59
N LYS A 695 11.45 -28.33 -5.71
CA LYS A 695 12.86 -28.71 -5.90
C LYS A 695 13.83 -27.51 -5.83
N ASN A 696 13.35 -26.33 -6.18
CA ASN A 696 14.13 -25.09 -6.17
C ASN A 696 13.83 -24.21 -4.94
N ASN A 697 13.59 -24.81 -3.78
CA ASN A 697 13.38 -24.10 -2.50
C ASN A 697 12.18 -23.15 -2.50
N CYS A 698 11.14 -23.46 -3.26
CA CYS A 698 9.90 -22.68 -3.39
C CYS A 698 10.10 -21.28 -3.98
N VAL A 699 11.17 -21.07 -4.72
CA VAL A 699 11.49 -19.78 -5.34
C VAL A 699 12.01 -19.96 -6.75
N PHE A 700 11.58 -19.07 -7.63
CA PHE A 700 12.12 -18.88 -8.98
C PHE A 700 12.66 -17.45 -9.10
N HIS A 701 13.77 -17.27 -9.76
CA HIS A 701 14.25 -15.95 -10.18
C HIS A 701 14.89 -16.03 -11.56
N TYR A 702 14.72 -14.97 -12.32
CA TYR A 702 15.34 -14.81 -13.63
C TYR A 702 16.49 -13.80 -13.52
N GLU A 703 17.67 -14.20 -13.95
CA GLU A 703 18.83 -13.30 -14.01
C GLU A 703 18.81 -12.53 -15.33
N LEU A 704 18.69 -11.20 -15.23
CA LEU A 704 18.79 -10.34 -16.38
C LEU A 704 20.22 -10.29 -16.91
N PRO A 705 20.43 -10.22 -18.26
CA PRO A 705 21.70 -9.84 -18.83
C PRO A 705 22.21 -8.54 -18.22
N LYS A 706 23.51 -8.41 -18.04
CA LYS A 706 24.10 -7.21 -17.44
C LYS A 706 23.70 -5.93 -18.16
N SER A 707 23.61 -5.97 -19.50
CA SER A 707 23.16 -4.86 -20.34
C SER A 707 21.70 -4.41 -20.06
N TYR A 708 20.90 -5.20 -19.36
CA TYR A 708 19.49 -4.90 -19.04
C TYR A 708 19.27 -4.52 -17.58
N GLN A 709 20.31 -4.45 -16.78
CA GLN A 709 20.18 -4.26 -15.33
C GLN A 709 19.88 -2.82 -14.93
N TYR A 710 20.24 -1.84 -15.75
CA TYR A 710 20.09 -0.41 -15.47
C TYR A 710 19.42 0.32 -16.62
N MET A 711 19.00 1.54 -16.40
CA MET A 711 18.40 2.43 -17.39
C MET A 711 17.16 1.83 -18.06
N ARG A 712 16.37 1.02 -17.36
CA ARG A 712 15.31 0.17 -17.91
C ARG A 712 14.18 0.95 -18.56
N ASN A 713 13.92 2.17 -18.08
CA ASN A 713 12.94 3.05 -18.70
C ASN A 713 13.32 3.45 -20.13
N TRP A 714 14.59 3.35 -20.47
CA TRP A 714 15.14 3.87 -21.72
C TRP A 714 16.03 2.87 -22.46
N ASN A 715 16.28 1.72 -21.89
CA ASN A 715 17.12 0.67 -22.43
C ASN A 715 16.33 -0.13 -23.47
N GLN A 716 16.66 0.02 -24.77
CA GLN A 716 15.97 -0.62 -25.88
C GLN A 716 15.90 -2.13 -25.71
N GLY A 717 17.03 -2.77 -25.41
CA GLY A 717 17.07 -4.22 -25.27
C GLY A 717 16.25 -4.74 -24.10
N TYR A 718 16.20 -3.99 -22.97
CA TYR A 718 15.34 -4.35 -21.84
C TYR A 718 13.86 -4.19 -22.17
N LEU A 719 13.46 -3.07 -22.79
CA LEU A 719 12.06 -2.80 -23.11
C LEU A 719 11.52 -3.77 -24.15
N GLU A 720 12.30 -4.13 -25.17
CA GLU A 720 11.95 -5.17 -26.13
C GLU A 720 11.82 -6.56 -25.47
N TRP A 721 12.76 -6.89 -24.56
CA TRP A 721 12.69 -8.09 -23.76
C TRP A 721 11.43 -8.12 -22.88
N ALA A 722 11.11 -7.02 -22.23
CA ALA A 722 9.93 -6.89 -21.39
C ALA A 722 8.62 -7.00 -22.20
N GLN A 723 8.56 -6.38 -23.39
CA GLN A 723 7.44 -6.50 -24.32
C GLN A 723 7.28 -7.95 -24.83
N LYS A 724 8.37 -8.59 -25.24
CA LYS A 724 8.37 -9.99 -25.65
C LYS A 724 7.78 -10.92 -24.58
N HIS A 725 8.01 -10.63 -23.32
CA HIS A 725 7.49 -11.39 -22.18
C HIS A 725 6.17 -10.84 -21.60
N SER A 726 5.52 -9.91 -22.28
CA SER A 726 4.23 -9.29 -21.88
C SER A 726 4.27 -8.58 -20.52
N MET A 727 5.44 -8.10 -20.12
CA MET A 727 5.59 -7.28 -18.92
C MET A 727 5.22 -5.82 -19.19
N THR A 728 5.39 -5.38 -20.41
CA THR A 728 4.87 -4.11 -20.95
C THR A 728 4.15 -4.35 -22.26
N ARG A 729 3.32 -3.40 -22.69
CA ARG A 729 2.67 -3.43 -24.01
C ARG A 729 3.54 -2.82 -25.11
N TYR A 730 4.44 -1.91 -24.73
CA TYR A 730 5.24 -1.08 -25.64
C TYR A 730 6.70 -1.16 -25.25
N ALA A 731 7.59 -1.05 -26.22
CA ALA A 731 9.04 -0.93 -26.04
C ALA A 731 9.51 0.52 -26.18
N GLU A 732 8.69 1.46 -25.73
CA GLU A 732 8.89 2.88 -25.85
C GLU A 732 9.55 3.47 -24.61
N PRO A 733 10.31 4.58 -24.72
CA PRO A 733 10.94 5.20 -23.54
C PRO A 733 9.90 5.74 -22.55
N ILE A 734 10.21 5.60 -21.27
CA ILE A 734 9.35 6.03 -20.17
C ILE A 734 10.00 7.21 -19.47
N ASN A 735 9.73 8.44 -19.92
CA ASN A 735 10.28 9.64 -19.32
C ASN A 735 9.72 9.92 -17.93
N LEU A 736 10.58 10.38 -17.02
CA LEU A 736 10.16 10.76 -15.67
C LEU A 736 9.37 12.05 -15.70
N HIS A 737 8.33 12.14 -14.85
CA HIS A 737 7.46 13.30 -14.80
C HIS A 737 7.81 14.23 -13.64
N ILE A 738 8.54 15.31 -13.89
CA ILE A 738 8.70 16.42 -12.95
C ILE A 738 7.39 17.21 -12.86
N TYR A 739 6.74 17.42 -14.00
CA TYR A 739 5.45 18.06 -14.13
C TYR A 739 4.39 17.02 -14.54
N SER A 740 3.25 16.98 -13.87
CA SER A 740 2.20 16.00 -14.14
C SER A 740 1.05 16.58 -14.93
N GLU A 741 1.05 16.32 -16.21
CA GLU A 741 -0.05 16.69 -17.11
C GLU A 741 -1.37 15.99 -16.72
N ILE A 742 -1.31 14.79 -16.14
CA ILE A 742 -2.49 14.08 -15.65
C ILE A 742 -3.23 14.91 -14.60
N LEU A 743 -2.51 15.42 -13.59
CA LEU A 743 -3.12 16.25 -12.56
C LEU A 743 -3.69 17.54 -13.15
N GLN A 744 -3.00 18.12 -14.15
CA GLN A 744 -3.50 19.31 -14.83
C GLN A 744 -4.80 19.05 -15.58
N LYS A 745 -4.98 17.88 -16.21
CA LYS A 745 -6.25 17.51 -16.85
C LYS A 745 -7.41 17.50 -15.86
N PHE A 746 -7.22 16.90 -14.67
CA PHE A 746 -8.24 16.94 -13.62
C PHE A 746 -8.53 18.36 -13.14
N ARG A 747 -7.50 19.20 -13.02
CA ARG A 747 -7.64 20.61 -12.63
C ARG A 747 -8.41 21.42 -13.67
N LEU A 748 -8.10 21.24 -14.95
CA LEU A 748 -8.83 21.87 -16.06
C LEU A 748 -10.30 21.45 -16.08
N ALA A 749 -10.59 20.15 -15.86
CA ALA A 749 -11.96 19.68 -15.75
C ALA A 749 -12.72 20.37 -14.59
N ALA A 750 -12.05 20.58 -13.44
CA ALA A 750 -12.63 21.31 -12.32
C ALA A 750 -12.94 22.79 -12.65
N GLN A 751 -12.13 23.40 -13.51
CA GLN A 751 -12.31 24.77 -14.03
C GLN A 751 -13.33 24.85 -15.16
N GLY A 752 -13.91 23.73 -15.60
CA GLY A 752 -14.82 23.68 -16.74
C GLY A 752 -14.13 23.79 -18.11
N LYS A 753 -12.83 23.58 -18.17
CA LYS A 753 -12.00 23.62 -19.39
C LYS A 753 -11.73 22.21 -19.97
N ASN A 754 -12.70 21.31 -19.88
CA ASN A 754 -12.67 19.98 -20.52
C ASN A 754 -13.82 19.85 -21.54
N PRO A 755 -13.71 20.44 -22.74
CA PRO A 755 -14.80 20.47 -23.70
C PRO A 755 -15.22 19.08 -24.16
N GLY A 756 -16.50 18.72 -23.89
CA GLY A 756 -17.07 17.41 -24.26
C GLY A 756 -16.68 16.26 -23.38
N GLY A 757 -15.78 16.48 -22.41
CA GLY A 757 -15.36 15.49 -21.43
C GLY A 757 -16.08 15.61 -20.09
N ARG A 758 -15.77 14.70 -19.16
CA ARG A 758 -16.34 14.66 -17.82
C ARG A 758 -15.88 15.85 -16.97
N VAL A 759 -16.78 16.34 -16.13
CA VAL A 759 -16.50 17.42 -15.17
C VAL A 759 -16.91 17.00 -13.75
N PRO A 760 -16.20 17.44 -12.73
CA PRO A 760 -16.53 17.08 -11.35
C PRO A 760 -17.84 17.75 -10.87
N PRO A 761 -18.58 17.12 -9.96
CA PRO A 761 -19.66 17.75 -9.23
C PRO A 761 -19.22 19.07 -8.59
N LYS A 762 -20.11 20.05 -8.52
CA LYS A 762 -19.78 21.40 -8.01
C LYS A 762 -19.10 21.38 -6.64
N ARG A 763 -19.55 20.50 -5.73
CA ARG A 763 -19.01 20.36 -4.38
C ARG A 763 -17.53 19.95 -4.34
N LEU A 764 -17.03 19.27 -5.38
CA LEU A 764 -15.66 18.76 -5.45
C LEU A 764 -14.70 19.63 -6.26
N ARG A 765 -15.20 20.59 -7.05
CA ARG A 765 -14.39 21.42 -7.94
C ARG A 765 -13.25 22.12 -7.21
N LYS A 766 -13.57 22.82 -6.11
CA LYS A 766 -12.56 23.54 -5.32
C LYS A 766 -11.48 22.61 -4.77
N ARG A 767 -11.86 21.42 -4.28
CA ARG A 767 -10.94 20.41 -3.79
C ARG A 767 -10.01 19.92 -4.89
N ILE A 768 -10.56 19.55 -6.06
CA ILE A 768 -9.75 19.08 -7.18
C ILE A 768 -8.84 20.20 -7.69
N GLU A 769 -9.34 21.41 -7.87
CA GLU A 769 -8.54 22.56 -8.28
C GLU A 769 -7.37 22.83 -7.31
N THR A 770 -7.58 22.64 -6.02
CA THR A 770 -6.55 22.87 -5.00
C THR A 770 -5.49 21.78 -4.95
N TYR A 771 -5.90 20.50 -4.93
CA TYR A 771 -4.98 19.39 -4.62
C TYR A 771 -4.41 18.68 -5.84
N PHE A 772 -4.98 18.88 -7.04
CA PHE A 772 -4.48 18.32 -8.29
C PHE A 772 -3.51 19.27 -8.99
N ASP A 773 -2.55 19.79 -8.23
CA ASP A 773 -1.52 20.64 -8.80
C ASP A 773 -0.50 19.80 -9.60
N PRO A 774 -0.15 20.19 -10.82
CA PRO A 774 0.83 19.47 -11.63
C PRO A 774 2.24 19.45 -11.04
N LEU A 775 2.56 20.37 -10.13
CA LEU A 775 3.80 20.39 -9.36
C LEU A 775 3.51 20.07 -7.88
N PRO A 776 4.44 19.43 -7.16
CA PRO A 776 4.25 19.20 -5.74
C PRO A 776 4.23 20.52 -4.96
N PHE A 777 3.46 20.52 -3.89
CA PHE A 777 3.37 21.64 -2.97
C PHE A 777 3.10 21.11 -1.56
N TYR A 778 3.38 21.93 -0.56
CA TYR A 778 3.13 21.59 0.83
C TYR A 778 1.79 22.18 1.31
N TYR A 779 1.04 21.36 2.01
CA TYR A 779 -0.06 21.77 2.88
C TYR A 779 -0.01 20.97 4.18
N GLN A 780 -0.45 21.57 5.26
CA GLN A 780 -0.51 20.93 6.56
C GLN A 780 -1.50 19.75 6.50
N PRO A 781 -1.24 18.62 7.18
CA PRO A 781 -2.22 17.53 7.30
C PRO A 781 -3.61 18.04 7.67
N LEU A 782 -4.65 17.48 7.06
CA LEU A 782 -6.02 18.01 7.17
C LEU A 782 -6.53 18.04 8.60
N GLU A 783 -6.26 17.01 9.40
CA GLU A 783 -6.67 16.97 10.80
C GLU A 783 -6.01 18.12 11.59
N ALA A 784 -4.77 18.42 11.32
CA ALA A 784 -4.07 19.53 11.99
C ALA A 784 -4.62 20.91 11.60
N GLN A 785 -5.23 21.05 10.39
CA GLN A 785 -5.89 22.29 9.98
C GLN A 785 -7.22 22.52 10.71
N LEU A 786 -7.90 21.45 11.11
CA LEU A 786 -9.25 21.47 11.66
C LEU A 786 -9.29 21.22 13.18
N SER A 787 -8.18 20.76 13.76
CA SER A 787 -8.06 20.51 15.20
C SER A 787 -7.75 21.77 15.96
N ASP A 788 -8.29 21.86 17.18
CA ASP A 788 -7.80 22.82 18.17
C ASP A 788 -6.42 22.39 18.70
N LEU A 789 -5.35 22.95 18.13
CA LEU A 789 -3.98 22.60 18.49
C LEU A 789 -3.59 23.04 19.92
N HIS A 790 -4.34 23.95 20.55
CA HIS A 790 -4.14 24.29 21.97
C HIS A 790 -4.70 23.19 22.87
N LYS A 791 -5.82 22.60 22.48
CA LYS A 791 -6.44 21.48 23.21
C LYS A 791 -5.74 20.16 22.94
N TYR A 792 -5.32 19.91 21.69
CA TYR A 792 -4.67 18.68 21.22
C TYR A 792 -3.27 18.97 20.67
N PRO A 793 -2.30 19.33 21.54
CA PRO A 793 -1.00 19.84 21.11
C PRO A 793 -0.04 18.79 20.55
N LEU A 794 -0.28 17.49 20.81
CA LEU A 794 0.66 16.43 20.49
C LEU A 794 0.28 15.71 19.20
N ASN A 795 1.28 15.27 18.45
CA ASN A 795 1.11 14.28 17.39
C ASN A 795 1.15 12.88 18.00
N ALA A 796 0.34 11.94 17.48
CA ALA A 796 0.38 10.56 17.91
C ALA A 796 0.64 9.62 16.74
N LEU A 797 1.53 8.65 16.94
CA LEU A 797 1.99 7.73 15.91
C LEU A 797 1.87 6.28 16.36
N THR A 798 1.75 5.38 15.39
CA THR A 798 2.01 3.96 15.61
C THR A 798 3.24 3.50 14.83
N GLN A 799 3.97 2.59 15.42
CA GLN A 799 5.06 1.86 14.77
C GLN A 799 4.77 0.37 14.77
N ARG A 800 5.26 -0.33 13.77
CA ARG A 800 5.18 -1.79 13.72
C ARG A 800 6.35 -2.38 14.49
N PRO A 801 6.10 -3.23 15.53
CA PRO A 801 7.16 -3.90 16.23
C PRO A 801 7.77 -5.00 15.34
N MET A 802 9.08 -5.22 15.48
CA MET A 802 9.76 -6.28 14.72
C MET A 802 9.22 -7.67 15.04
N ALA A 803 8.83 -7.90 16.28
CA ALA A 803 8.38 -9.19 16.76
C ALA A 803 6.90 -9.50 16.48
N MET A 804 6.11 -8.52 15.98
CA MET A 804 4.70 -8.72 15.60
C MET A 804 4.38 -8.08 14.28
N TYR A 805 3.46 -8.68 13.53
CA TYR A 805 3.01 -8.19 12.24
C TYR A 805 1.51 -7.93 12.27
N HIS A 806 1.12 -6.69 12.54
CA HIS A 806 -0.28 -6.27 12.71
C HIS A 806 -1.03 -7.20 13.70
N SER A 807 -2.31 -7.48 13.46
CA SER A 807 -3.09 -8.41 14.25
C SER A 807 -2.77 -9.89 14.01
N TRP A 808 -1.99 -10.23 12.99
CA TRP A 808 -1.73 -11.62 12.61
C TRP A 808 -1.00 -12.45 13.68
N ASP A 809 -0.18 -11.80 14.47
CA ASP A 809 0.64 -12.46 15.46
C ASP A 809 0.07 -12.34 16.89
N SER A 810 -1.11 -11.73 17.01
CA SER A 810 -1.72 -11.41 18.30
C SER A 810 -2.08 -12.62 19.14
N GLN A 811 -2.41 -13.74 18.49
CA GLN A 811 -2.68 -15.01 19.13
C GLN A 811 -1.40 -15.83 19.41
N ASN A 812 -0.22 -15.34 18.98
CA ASN A 812 1.03 -16.07 19.10
C ASN A 812 1.62 -15.92 20.50
N ALA A 813 1.55 -16.98 21.32
CA ALA A 813 1.96 -16.94 22.72
C ALA A 813 3.45 -16.63 22.92
N TRP A 814 4.34 -17.05 22.01
CA TRP A 814 5.77 -16.73 22.12
C TRP A 814 6.03 -15.24 21.87
N LEU A 815 5.37 -14.64 20.89
CA LEU A 815 5.54 -13.24 20.59
C LEU A 815 4.90 -12.33 21.63
N ARG A 816 3.83 -12.79 22.29
CA ARG A 816 3.24 -12.08 23.44
C ARG A 816 4.16 -12.04 24.66
N GLN A 817 5.10 -12.96 24.79
CA GLN A 817 6.13 -12.86 25.83
C GLN A 817 7.10 -11.71 25.59
N ILE A 818 7.29 -11.30 24.32
CA ILE A 818 8.11 -10.14 23.96
C ILE A 818 7.30 -8.86 24.16
N HIS A 819 6.05 -8.86 23.73
CA HIS A 819 5.12 -7.73 23.80
C HIS A 819 3.84 -8.16 24.52
N THR A 820 3.88 -8.23 25.85
CA THR A 820 2.76 -8.69 26.67
C THR A 820 1.56 -7.76 26.58
N TYR A 821 1.81 -6.45 26.66
CA TYR A 821 0.82 -5.39 26.51
C TYR A 821 1.47 -4.12 25.94
N ASN A 822 0.65 -3.19 25.50
CA ASN A 822 1.11 -1.97 24.83
C ASN A 822 1.26 -0.81 25.82
N PHE A 823 2.25 0.04 25.56
CA PHE A 823 2.45 1.31 26.26
C PHE A 823 2.31 2.47 25.27
N LEU A 824 1.94 3.64 25.77
CA LEU A 824 2.19 4.88 25.08
C LEU A 824 3.56 5.41 25.51
N HIS A 825 4.46 5.56 24.54
CA HIS A 825 5.79 6.09 24.76
C HIS A 825 5.76 7.61 24.67
N VAL A 826 6.21 8.26 25.72
CA VAL A 826 6.13 9.71 25.93
C VAL A 826 7.50 10.25 26.33
N ASN A 827 7.89 11.40 25.74
CA ASN A 827 9.09 12.07 26.21
C ASN A 827 8.94 12.44 27.70
N PRO A 828 9.96 12.21 28.55
CA PRO A 828 9.87 12.51 29.97
C PRO A 828 9.43 13.95 30.30
N LYS A 829 9.87 14.94 29.52
CA LYS A 829 9.45 16.34 29.71
C LYS A 829 7.94 16.53 29.47
N THR A 830 7.40 15.89 28.45
CA THR A 830 5.98 15.94 28.14
C THR A 830 5.14 15.22 29.20
N ALA A 831 5.57 14.06 29.65
CA ALA A 831 4.87 13.29 30.67
C ALA A 831 4.87 14.04 32.03
N GLN A 832 6.00 14.57 32.44
CA GLN A 832 6.14 15.35 33.68
C GLN A 832 5.30 16.63 33.68
N ALA A 833 5.22 17.32 32.53
CA ALA A 833 4.34 18.48 32.40
C ALA A 833 2.84 18.15 32.59
N ALA A 834 2.45 16.90 32.37
CA ALA A 834 1.09 16.36 32.57
C ALA A 834 0.94 15.60 33.91
N ASP A 835 1.92 15.67 34.83
CA ASP A 835 1.96 14.93 36.11
C ASP A 835 1.80 13.42 35.95
N ILE A 836 2.36 12.85 34.87
CA ILE A 836 2.31 11.41 34.57
C ILE A 836 3.68 10.79 34.89
N GLU A 837 3.69 9.72 35.68
CA GLU A 837 4.89 8.96 36.03
C GLU A 837 5.14 7.83 35.03
N ASP A 838 6.38 7.34 34.91
CA ASP A 838 6.69 6.14 34.13
C ASP A 838 5.95 4.93 34.73
N GLY A 839 5.22 4.18 33.86
CA GLY A 839 4.35 3.09 34.28
C GLY A 839 2.99 3.53 34.82
N GLY A 840 2.73 4.85 34.93
CA GLY A 840 1.47 5.39 35.42
C GLY A 840 0.32 5.24 34.38
N TRP A 841 -0.91 5.11 34.90
CA TRP A 841 -2.11 5.13 34.08
C TRP A 841 -2.44 6.56 33.64
N MET A 842 -2.80 6.68 32.37
CA MET A 842 -3.18 7.97 31.76
C MET A 842 -4.25 7.77 30.69
N TRP A 843 -4.86 8.89 30.31
CA TRP A 843 -5.70 8.99 29.13
C TRP A 843 -4.90 9.55 27.95
N ILE A 844 -5.14 9.02 26.77
CA ILE A 844 -4.86 9.63 25.49
C ILE A 844 -6.20 9.98 24.84
N GLU A 845 -6.37 11.20 24.41
CA GLU A 845 -7.62 11.74 23.89
C GLU A 845 -7.37 12.57 22.63
N SER A 846 -8.18 12.33 21.60
CA SER A 846 -8.29 13.17 20.40
C SER A 846 -9.67 13.82 20.34
N MET A 847 -9.95 14.52 19.23
CA MET A 847 -11.31 15.00 18.96
C MET A 847 -12.31 13.88 18.66
N HIS A 848 -11.85 12.65 18.41
CA HIS A 848 -12.66 11.50 18.00
C HIS A 848 -13.01 10.57 19.16
N GLY A 849 -12.18 10.50 20.19
CA GLY A 849 -12.38 9.60 21.30
C GLY A 849 -11.23 9.60 22.29
N LYS A 850 -11.30 8.72 23.27
CA LYS A 850 -10.24 8.55 24.27
C LYS A 850 -10.11 7.09 24.72
N VAL A 851 -8.91 6.74 25.15
CA VAL A 851 -8.61 5.43 25.72
C VAL A 851 -7.58 5.56 26.84
N ARG A 852 -7.68 4.72 27.84
CA ARG A 852 -6.68 4.61 28.91
C ARG A 852 -5.52 3.72 28.48
N CYS A 853 -4.32 4.09 28.88
CA CYS A 853 -3.11 3.32 28.60
C CYS A 853 -2.06 3.57 29.68
N LEU A 854 -1.02 2.74 29.68
CA LEU A 854 0.14 2.90 30.54
C LEU A 854 1.19 3.78 29.84
N CYS A 855 1.75 4.70 30.59
CA CYS A 855 2.88 5.52 30.16
C CYS A 855 4.20 4.73 30.15
N ARG A 856 5.04 5.00 29.17
CA ARG A 856 6.45 4.61 29.19
C ARG A 856 7.30 5.79 28.77
N TYR A 857 8.23 6.20 29.63
CA TYR A 857 9.19 7.25 29.30
C TYR A 857 10.11 6.83 28.15
N SER A 858 10.31 7.71 27.21
CA SER A 858 11.20 7.49 26.07
C SER A 858 11.83 8.79 25.59
N GLU A 859 13.16 8.87 25.65
CA GLU A 859 13.92 9.96 25.03
C GLU A 859 14.18 9.74 23.53
N ALA A 860 13.69 8.63 22.98
CA ALA A 860 13.75 8.35 21.54
C ALA A 860 12.68 9.06 20.71
N VAL A 861 11.99 10.04 21.29
CA VAL A 861 10.95 10.87 20.64
C VAL A 861 11.01 12.29 21.17
N GLU A 862 10.78 13.25 20.29
CA GLU A 862 10.72 14.67 20.64
C GLU A 862 9.47 15.01 21.50
N PRO A 863 9.51 16.06 22.34
CA PRO A 863 8.41 16.40 23.27
C PRO A 863 7.05 16.62 22.61
N GLY A 864 6.97 17.05 21.37
CA GLY A 864 5.72 17.30 20.64
C GLY A 864 5.04 16.05 20.06
N THR A 865 5.59 14.85 20.30
CA THR A 865 5.11 13.60 19.70
C THR A 865 5.03 12.48 20.74
N VAL A 866 3.99 11.67 20.64
CA VAL A 866 3.84 10.40 21.39
C VAL A 866 3.70 9.24 20.42
N TRP A 867 4.08 8.03 20.83
CA TRP A 867 3.99 6.88 19.95
C TRP A 867 3.72 5.58 20.69
N THR A 868 3.19 4.61 19.96
CA THR A 868 2.92 3.28 20.48
C THR A 868 3.17 2.21 19.42
N TRP A 869 3.27 0.93 19.84
CA TRP A 869 3.28 -0.17 18.90
C TRP A 869 1.86 -0.41 18.36
N ASN A 870 1.73 -0.73 17.07
CA ASN A 870 0.43 -1.08 16.51
C ASN A 870 0.04 -2.53 16.86
N ALA A 871 -1.26 -2.79 16.93
CA ALA A 871 -1.90 -4.11 16.98
C ALA A 871 -1.54 -5.03 18.18
N ILE A 872 -1.07 -4.50 19.28
CA ILE A 872 -0.74 -5.30 20.48
C ILE A 872 -1.95 -5.46 21.42
N GLY A 873 -2.80 -4.43 21.58
CA GLY A 873 -4.01 -4.51 22.41
C GLY A 873 -5.09 -5.42 21.81
N LYS A 874 -5.87 -6.11 22.66
CA LYS A 874 -6.92 -7.03 22.28
C LYS A 874 -8.21 -6.75 23.03
N ALA A 875 -9.34 -7.09 22.42
CA ALA A 875 -10.61 -7.17 23.14
C ALA A 875 -10.62 -8.42 24.05
N SER A 876 -11.34 -8.33 25.14
CA SER A 876 -11.53 -9.46 26.06
C SER A 876 -12.16 -10.65 25.32
N GLY A 877 -11.58 -11.84 25.50
CA GLY A 877 -12.06 -13.08 24.89
C GLY A 877 -11.67 -13.29 23.41
N ALA A 878 -11.15 -12.27 22.72
CA ALA A 878 -10.69 -12.42 21.35
C ALA A 878 -9.46 -13.36 21.26
N TRP A 879 -9.32 -14.05 20.14
CA TRP A 879 -8.19 -14.96 19.85
C TRP A 879 -8.07 -16.13 20.85
N GLY A 880 -9.16 -16.53 21.51
CA GLY A 880 -9.15 -17.55 22.53
C GLY A 880 -8.36 -17.17 23.78
N LEU A 881 -8.16 -15.86 24.03
CA LEU A 881 -7.52 -15.37 25.24
C LEU A 881 -8.48 -15.44 26.42
N ASP A 882 -7.91 -15.74 27.60
CA ASP A 882 -8.65 -15.56 28.84
C ASP A 882 -9.13 -14.09 28.96
N PRO A 883 -10.38 -13.83 29.37
CA PRO A 883 -10.89 -12.49 29.58
C PRO A 883 -10.02 -11.62 30.51
N ASP A 884 -9.31 -12.24 31.44
CA ASP A 884 -8.40 -11.57 32.36
C ASP A 884 -6.95 -11.47 31.86
N ALA A 885 -6.67 -11.89 30.64
CA ALA A 885 -5.33 -11.77 30.07
C ALA A 885 -4.83 -10.32 30.08
N ASN A 886 -3.54 -10.14 30.38
CA ASN A 886 -2.93 -8.81 30.49
C ASN A 886 -3.08 -7.99 29.19
N GLU A 887 -3.03 -8.63 28.03
CA GLU A 887 -3.21 -8.00 26.71
C GLU A 887 -4.60 -7.34 26.57
N SER A 888 -5.64 -7.99 27.12
CA SER A 888 -7.00 -7.47 27.08
C SER A 888 -7.23 -6.35 28.10
N ARG A 889 -6.45 -6.32 29.19
CA ARG A 889 -6.64 -5.37 30.30
C ARG A 889 -5.72 -4.15 30.22
N LYS A 890 -4.49 -4.30 29.76
CA LYS A 890 -3.44 -3.27 29.78
C LYS A 890 -3.00 -2.82 28.39
N GLY A 891 -3.16 -3.66 27.37
CA GLY A 891 -2.86 -3.30 26.01
C GLY A 891 -3.96 -2.43 25.41
N PHE A 892 -3.59 -1.48 24.54
CA PHE A 892 -4.52 -0.60 23.85
C PHE A 892 -4.17 -0.43 22.38
N LEU A 893 -5.08 0.13 21.60
CA LEU A 893 -4.85 0.52 20.22
C LEU A 893 -5.06 2.02 20.04
N LEU A 894 -4.18 2.68 19.31
CA LEU A 894 -4.36 4.07 18.92
C LEU A 894 -5.58 4.27 18.00
N ASN A 895 -6.00 3.22 17.28
CA ASN A 895 -7.18 3.21 16.41
C ASN A 895 -8.48 3.70 17.10
N HIS A 896 -8.55 3.62 18.42
CA HIS A 896 -9.70 4.14 19.18
C HIS A 896 -9.80 5.67 19.20
N VAL A 897 -8.73 6.37 18.86
CA VAL A 897 -8.66 7.83 18.86
C VAL A 897 -8.40 8.43 17.49
N ILE A 898 -8.31 7.62 16.45
CA ILE A 898 -8.15 8.06 15.07
C ILE A 898 -9.52 8.13 14.42
N GLY A 899 -9.93 9.28 13.89
CA GLY A 899 -11.22 9.45 13.21
C GLY A 899 -11.12 9.14 11.71
N GLU A 900 -12.14 8.51 11.17
CA GLU A 900 -12.31 8.32 9.73
C GLU A 900 -12.73 9.62 9.03
N GLU A 901 -13.47 10.45 9.73
CA GLU A 901 -13.96 11.72 9.24
C GLU A 901 -13.50 12.86 10.13
N LEU A 902 -13.28 13.98 9.51
CA LEU A 902 -12.90 15.22 10.17
C LEU A 902 -14.14 16.08 10.49
N PRO A 903 -14.05 17.04 11.42
CA PRO A 903 -15.10 17.98 11.68
C PRO A 903 -15.54 18.71 10.41
N PRO A 904 -16.83 19.10 10.30
CA PRO A 904 -17.28 19.87 9.16
C PRO A 904 -16.52 21.20 9.06
N ASN A 905 -16.24 21.59 7.81
CA ASN A 905 -15.69 22.91 7.52
C ASN A 905 -16.74 24.01 7.78
N GLU A 906 -16.37 25.28 7.53
CA GLU A 906 -17.27 26.43 7.72
C GLU A 906 -18.55 26.34 6.88
N ALA A 907 -18.53 25.60 5.76
CA ALA A 907 -19.70 25.36 4.92
C ALA A 907 -20.57 24.18 5.42
N GLY A 908 -20.20 23.53 6.51
CA GLY A 908 -20.90 22.38 7.06
C GLY A 908 -20.60 21.06 6.35
N GLU A 909 -19.57 21.03 5.52
CA GLU A 909 -19.15 19.82 4.80
C GLU A 909 -18.16 19.00 5.63
N HIS A 910 -18.46 17.74 5.90
CA HIS A 910 -17.53 16.79 6.46
C HIS A 910 -16.59 16.26 5.38
N ILE A 911 -15.35 16.10 5.71
CA ILE A 911 -14.35 15.50 4.81
C ILE A 911 -13.77 14.25 5.45
N SER A 912 -13.45 13.28 4.64
CA SER A 912 -12.73 12.09 5.12
C SER A 912 -11.32 12.49 5.60
N ASN A 913 -10.85 11.87 6.67
CA ASN A 913 -9.49 11.97 7.15
C ASN A 913 -8.54 11.16 6.25
N SER A 914 -8.41 11.62 5.01
CA SER A 914 -7.68 10.94 3.96
C SER A 914 -7.07 11.94 2.98
N ASP A 915 -6.10 11.46 2.19
CA ASP A 915 -5.50 12.25 1.11
C ASP A 915 -6.55 12.64 0.06
N PRO A 916 -6.66 13.92 -0.32
CA PRO A 916 -7.69 14.41 -1.23
C PRO A 916 -7.61 13.86 -2.65
N VAL A 917 -6.46 13.32 -3.06
CA VAL A 917 -6.22 12.81 -4.41
C VAL A 917 -6.43 11.30 -4.49
N THR A 918 -5.91 10.59 -3.51
CA THR A 918 -5.82 9.13 -3.53
C THR A 918 -6.76 8.45 -2.55
N GLY A 919 -7.28 9.16 -1.57
CA GLY A 919 -8.06 8.60 -0.48
C GLY A 919 -7.24 7.80 0.55
N GLN A 920 -5.91 7.89 0.53
CA GLN A 920 -5.08 7.27 1.55
C GLN A 920 -5.47 7.75 2.95
N ALA A 921 -5.79 6.82 3.84
CA ALA A 921 -6.16 7.16 5.22
C ALA A 921 -5.04 7.92 5.95
N GLY A 922 -5.38 9.01 6.62
CA GLY A 922 -4.48 9.86 7.38
C GLY A 922 -4.16 9.30 8.77
N TRP A 923 -3.60 8.07 8.83
CA TRP A 923 -3.33 7.35 10.07
C TRP A 923 -2.46 8.09 11.07
N TYR A 924 -1.58 8.97 10.60
CA TYR A 924 -0.58 9.66 11.41
C TYR A 924 -0.85 11.15 11.56
N ASP A 925 -2.04 11.60 11.16
CA ASP A 925 -2.45 13.01 11.28
C ASP A 925 -3.07 13.33 12.64
N VAL A 926 -3.39 12.29 13.44
CA VAL A 926 -4.15 12.41 14.68
C VAL A 926 -3.47 13.35 15.70
N ARG A 927 -4.24 14.30 16.18
CA ARG A 927 -3.85 15.26 17.24
C ARG A 927 -4.44 14.84 18.57
N VAL A 928 -3.60 14.82 19.61
CA VAL A 928 -4.01 14.29 20.91
C VAL A 928 -3.56 15.19 22.06
N ARG A 929 -4.22 14.99 23.21
CA ARG A 929 -3.71 15.37 24.52
C ARG A 929 -3.56 14.16 25.41
N ILE A 930 -2.70 14.28 26.42
CA ILE A 930 -2.55 13.27 27.45
C ILE A 930 -2.76 13.89 28.83
N TYR A 931 -3.29 13.13 29.75
CA TYR A 931 -3.48 13.54 31.14
C TYR A 931 -3.56 12.31 32.06
N LYS A 932 -3.20 12.49 33.31
CA LYS A 932 -3.18 11.44 34.34
C LYS A 932 -4.59 10.87 34.55
N ALA A 933 -4.71 9.55 34.64
CA ALA A 933 -5.94 8.90 35.05
C ALA A 933 -6.19 9.09 36.55
N ASP A 934 -7.47 9.17 36.97
CA ASP A 934 -7.82 9.28 38.38
C ASP A 934 -7.45 7.95 39.10
N LYS A 935 -7.03 8.05 40.37
CA LYS A 935 -6.69 6.89 41.20
C LYS A 935 -7.85 5.95 41.46
N ASN A 936 -9.08 6.45 41.33
CA ASN A 936 -10.31 5.66 41.51
C ASN A 936 -10.79 4.99 40.23
N GLU A 937 -10.18 5.30 39.09
CA GLU A 937 -10.51 4.65 37.83
C GLU A 937 -9.92 3.23 37.78
N PRO A 938 -10.62 2.27 37.16
CA PRO A 938 -10.08 0.92 37.02
C PRO A 938 -8.76 0.89 36.23
N GLU A 939 -7.81 0.08 36.64
CA GLU A 939 -6.55 -0.17 35.95
C GLU A 939 -6.75 -1.05 34.71
N ILE A 940 -7.46 -0.54 33.73
CA ILE A 940 -7.84 -1.24 32.51
C ILE A 940 -7.84 -0.28 31.33
N SER A 941 -7.39 -0.76 30.18
CA SER A 941 -7.28 0.00 28.94
C SER A 941 -8.48 -0.15 27.99
N LEU A 942 -9.62 -0.57 28.49
CA LEU A 942 -10.82 -0.64 27.67
C LEU A 942 -11.14 0.73 27.08
N PRO A 943 -11.42 0.80 25.77
CA PRO A 943 -11.76 2.05 25.13
C PRO A 943 -13.06 2.62 25.67
N GLN A 944 -13.13 3.93 25.71
CA GLN A 944 -14.40 4.63 25.91
C GLN A 944 -15.01 4.82 24.54
N PHE A 945 -16.20 4.26 24.33
CA PHE A 945 -16.91 4.32 23.05
C PHE A 945 -17.73 5.58 22.85
N ASP A 946 -17.59 6.56 23.70
CA ASP A 946 -18.22 7.87 23.51
C ASP A 946 -17.42 8.68 22.47
N VAL A 947 -17.98 8.77 21.28
CA VAL A 947 -17.41 9.58 20.23
C VAL A 947 -17.41 11.06 20.64
N GLN A 948 -16.28 11.73 20.54
CA GLN A 948 -16.18 13.16 20.79
C GLN A 948 -16.98 13.94 19.75
N LYS A 949 -17.79 14.88 20.20
CA LYS A 949 -18.50 15.76 19.26
C LYS A 949 -17.54 16.79 18.69
N PRO A 950 -17.50 17.00 17.38
CA PRO A 950 -16.63 18.00 16.74
C PRO A 950 -16.87 19.42 17.26
N GLU A 951 -18.13 19.74 17.57
CA GLU A 951 -18.53 21.04 18.13
C GLU A 951 -19.47 20.85 19.34
N PRO A 952 -19.39 21.75 20.33
CA PRO A 952 -20.30 21.69 21.47
C PRO A 952 -21.78 21.74 21.03
N GLY A 953 -22.57 20.82 21.56
CA GLY A 953 -24.00 20.75 21.25
C GLY A 953 -24.39 20.07 19.93
N GLN A 954 -23.43 19.70 19.09
CA GLN A 954 -23.75 18.93 17.89
C GLN A 954 -23.85 17.43 18.20
N ASP A 955 -24.96 16.86 17.75
CA ASP A 955 -25.17 15.42 17.82
C ASP A 955 -24.71 14.78 16.51
N ILE A 956 -23.48 14.29 16.49
CA ILE A 956 -22.90 13.62 15.30
C ILE A 956 -23.55 12.26 15.07
N SER A 957 -24.27 11.70 16.04
CA SER A 957 -24.99 10.44 15.85
C SER A 957 -26.25 10.60 15.00
N LYS A 958 -26.69 11.84 14.73
CA LYS A 958 -27.85 12.07 13.86
C LYS A 958 -27.53 11.75 12.42
N LYS A 959 -27.93 10.59 11.98
CA LYS A 959 -27.80 10.02 10.64
C LYS A 959 -28.11 11.02 9.50
N SER A 960 -29.07 11.90 9.69
CA SER A 960 -29.49 12.86 8.66
C SER A 960 -28.39 13.83 8.24
N ARG A 961 -27.44 14.11 9.11
CA ARG A 961 -26.34 15.05 8.81
C ARG A 961 -25.27 14.39 7.96
N TRP A 962 -24.89 13.18 8.31
CA TRP A 962 -23.93 12.37 7.54
C TRP A 962 -24.47 12.01 6.16
N LEU A 963 -25.74 11.57 6.13
CA LEU A 963 -26.42 11.27 4.87
C LEU A 963 -26.54 12.50 3.96
N ALA A 964 -26.79 13.69 4.53
CA ALA A 964 -26.83 14.94 3.75
C ALA A 964 -25.49 15.28 3.12
N TYR A 965 -24.38 15.05 3.84
CA TYR A 965 -23.05 15.28 3.30
C TYR A 965 -22.73 14.35 2.13
N PHE A 966 -22.88 13.04 2.33
CA PHE A 966 -22.55 12.03 1.32
C PHE A 966 -23.52 11.98 0.15
N ALA A 967 -24.75 12.33 0.36
CA ALA A 967 -25.77 12.43 -0.71
C ALA A 967 -25.68 13.76 -1.49
N GLY A 968 -24.60 14.53 -1.37
CA GLY A 968 -24.47 15.82 -2.04
C GLY A 968 -25.56 16.82 -1.65
N GLY A 969 -25.99 16.80 -0.38
CA GLY A 969 -27.04 17.66 0.13
C GLY A 969 -28.47 17.23 -0.21
N LYS A 970 -28.67 16.13 -0.87
CA LYS A 970 -30.01 15.56 -1.08
C LYS A 970 -30.54 15.00 0.23
N LYS A 971 -31.47 15.69 0.85
CA LYS A 971 -32.25 15.14 1.95
C LYS A 971 -33.00 13.92 1.42
N ARG A 972 -32.63 12.73 1.87
CA ARG A 972 -33.54 11.59 1.73
C ARG A 972 -34.70 11.87 2.67
N SER A 973 -35.88 12.00 2.08
CA SER A 973 -37.15 12.19 2.76
C SER A 973 -37.52 10.94 3.54
#